data_f67819ab943d56c162c34c026396c552
#
_entry.id   f67819ab943d56c162c34c026396c552
#
_cell.length_a   1.000
_cell.length_b   1.000
_cell.length_c   1.000
_cell.angle_alpha   90.00
_cell.angle_beta   90.00
_cell.angle_gamma   90.00
#
_symmetry.space_group_name_H-M   'P 1'
#
loop_
_entity.id
_entity.type
_entity.pdbx_description
1 polymer ?
#
loop_
_entity_poly.entity_id
_entity_poly.type
_entity_poly.pdbx_seq_one_letter_code
_entity_poly.pdbx_strand_id
1 'polypeptide(L)'
;MIAELLSSALGLVLYLNSLDADFCYDDSRAIKTNQDLLPETPWIHIFFNDFWGTLLTHSGSHKSYRPLCTLSFRLNYTFGGLEPWSYHLVNILLHSVVTGLFTNFCKVLFGSGCWTLFAGLLFASHPIHTEAVAGIVGRADVGAGLFFLLSLICYAKHCSTRGYSISSWCWIFGAGLCAACSMLWKEQGVTVLAVSAVYDIFVFHKLKINEVIPTIFKGKNVSFVLSIGLLVAWGAVLLGVRFYWMGNMPPSFSNSDNPAADCENLLTRTLTFLYLPTKNLWLLFCPDTLSFDWSMDAVPLIKSLIDWRNIHTVAFYILLFLLAYTSLKSSSIKRECNGKVFMNGKQNTNGHSCHSDLEYKTTEQRTSIVSKLENGVKNHINYGLQLPSTENIVVLALSLLIVPFVPASNLFFYVGFVIAERVLYIPSMGFCLLITMGARALYIKAQKSFLKSLVFLAAASIIVFYGMKTVVRNGDWKNEEMLYRSGIQVNPAKAWGNLGNVLKNQGKISDAETAYRNALYYRSNMADMLYNLGLLLQENSKFSEALHYYKLAIGSRPTLASAYLNTGIILMNQGRNEEARRTFLKCSEIPDENLKDPNAHKSSVTSCLYNLGKLYHEQGQHEDALLVYQEAIQKMPRQFAPQSLYNMMGEAYMRLNKVSEAEHWYMESLRSKNDHIPAHLTYGKLLTLTGRKSEAERYFLKAIQLDPTKGNCYMHYGQFLLEEGRVLEAAEMAKKAAELESSEFDVVFNAAHMLRQASLNEAAESYYKVAAELRPNYPAALMNLGAILHLNGKLEEAEANYLRALQFKPDDVITQSNLRKLWNIMEKQGLKTSKT
;
A
#
# COMPACT_ATOMS: atom_id res chain seq x y z
N MET A 1 33.93 11.73 -16.89
CA MET A 1 33.46 12.62 -15.80
C MET A 1 32.38 13.57 -16.26
N ILE A 2 32.57 14.35 -17.35
CA ILE A 2 31.54 15.34 -17.76
C ILE A 2 30.19 14.68 -18.13
N ALA A 3 30.22 13.58 -18.89
CA ALA A 3 28.96 12.89 -19.29
C ALA A 3 28.19 12.33 -18.06
N GLU A 4 28.93 11.75 -17.13
CA GLU A 4 28.37 11.21 -15.89
C GLU A 4 27.72 12.31 -15.03
N LEU A 5 28.40 13.46 -14.88
CA LEU A 5 27.93 14.62 -14.15
C LEU A 5 26.70 15.25 -14.81
N LEU A 6 26.72 15.44 -16.14
CA LEU A 6 25.57 16.00 -16.86
C LEU A 6 24.33 15.11 -16.79
N SER A 7 24.51 13.79 -16.93
CA SER A 7 23.40 12.84 -16.82
C SER A 7 22.83 12.78 -15.40
N SER A 8 23.70 12.75 -14.37
CA SER A 8 23.29 12.82 -12.96
C SER A 8 22.55 14.12 -12.64
N ALA A 9 23.06 15.25 -13.12
CA ALA A 9 22.43 16.55 -12.93
C ALA A 9 21.03 16.61 -13.58
N LEU A 10 20.91 16.08 -14.81
CA LEU A 10 19.60 15.99 -15.46
C LEU A 10 18.62 15.11 -14.66
N GLY A 11 19.09 13.91 -14.21
CA GLY A 11 18.27 13.02 -13.39
C GLY A 11 17.82 13.66 -12.07
N LEU A 12 18.66 14.51 -11.48
CA LEU A 12 18.30 15.28 -10.29
C LEU A 12 17.27 16.37 -10.62
N VAL A 13 17.53 17.20 -11.64
CA VAL A 13 16.70 18.37 -11.98
C VAL A 13 15.30 17.98 -12.40
N LEU A 14 15.14 16.91 -13.19
CA LEU A 14 13.83 16.45 -13.68
C LEU A 14 12.86 16.02 -12.56
N TYR A 15 13.38 15.64 -11.40
CA TYR A 15 12.59 15.16 -10.27
C TYR A 15 12.46 16.18 -9.11
N LEU A 16 13.04 17.38 -9.22
CA LEU A 16 12.93 18.41 -8.16
C LEU A 16 11.49 18.77 -7.82
N ASN A 17 10.58 18.70 -8.79
CA ASN A 17 9.14 18.96 -8.57
C ASN A 17 8.43 17.85 -7.78
N SER A 18 9.09 16.74 -7.46
CA SER A 18 8.56 15.69 -6.57
C SER A 18 8.86 15.94 -5.10
N LEU A 19 9.71 16.93 -4.76
CA LEU A 19 10.10 17.19 -3.36
C LEU A 19 8.92 17.62 -2.49
N ASP A 20 7.95 18.33 -3.08
CA ASP A 20 6.75 18.82 -2.38
C ASP A 20 5.56 17.84 -2.49
N ALA A 21 5.82 16.59 -2.89
CA ALA A 21 4.80 15.57 -2.99
C ALA A 21 4.53 14.90 -1.64
N ASP A 22 3.30 14.44 -1.47
CA ASP A 22 2.84 13.71 -0.28
C ASP A 22 3.14 12.22 -0.38
N PHE A 23 2.93 11.49 0.72
CA PHE A 23 2.87 10.03 0.67
C PHE A 23 1.65 9.58 -0.12
N CYS A 24 1.85 8.75 -1.12
CA CYS A 24 0.79 8.30 -2.02
C CYS A 24 0.70 6.77 -2.07
N TYR A 25 -0.54 6.25 -2.16
CA TYR A 25 -0.85 4.86 -2.48
C TYR A 25 -0.17 3.84 -1.54
N ASP A 26 0.82 3.09 -2.04
CA ASP A 26 1.56 2.07 -1.30
C ASP A 26 2.33 2.62 -0.08
N ASP A 27 2.68 3.91 -0.08
CA ASP A 27 3.45 4.56 0.99
C ASP A 27 2.71 4.55 2.33
N SER A 28 1.37 4.58 2.29
CA SER A 28 0.54 4.52 3.50
C SER A 28 0.80 3.25 4.29
N ARG A 29 0.92 2.09 3.63
CA ARG A 29 1.16 0.81 4.28
C ARG A 29 2.64 0.55 4.54
N ALA A 30 3.51 0.89 3.58
CA ALA A 30 4.94 0.63 3.70
C ALA A 30 5.66 1.55 4.70
N ILE A 31 5.11 2.77 4.94
CA ILE A 31 5.76 3.81 5.75
C ILE A 31 4.87 4.25 6.91
N LYS A 32 3.66 4.82 6.65
CA LYS A 32 2.84 5.44 7.71
C LYS A 32 2.39 4.44 8.78
N THR A 33 2.03 3.22 8.41
CA THR A 33 1.49 2.20 9.33
C THR A 33 2.47 1.06 9.65
N ASN A 34 3.68 1.10 9.07
CA ASN A 34 4.67 0.05 9.26
C ASN A 34 5.35 0.16 10.64
N GLN A 35 5.10 -0.83 11.50
CA GLN A 35 5.64 -0.88 12.85
C GLN A 35 7.17 -1.01 12.91
N ASP A 36 7.80 -1.56 11.85
CA ASP A 36 9.25 -1.73 11.79
C ASP A 36 10.02 -0.41 11.71
N LEU A 37 9.34 0.69 11.37
CA LEU A 37 9.94 2.03 11.29
C LEU A 37 9.95 2.76 12.63
N LEU A 38 9.12 2.34 13.59
CA LEU A 38 8.98 3.02 14.88
C LEU A 38 10.18 2.81 15.78
N PRO A 39 10.58 3.80 16.58
CA PRO A 39 11.71 3.72 17.50
C PRO A 39 11.59 2.60 18.54
N GLU A 40 10.37 2.30 18.98
CA GLU A 40 10.07 1.29 20.00
C GLU A 40 10.30 -0.14 19.47
N THR A 41 10.26 -0.36 18.16
CA THR A 41 10.45 -1.69 17.56
C THR A 41 11.95 -2.02 17.48
N PRO A 42 12.41 -3.17 17.97
CA PRO A 42 13.81 -3.59 17.83
C PRO A 42 14.25 -3.68 16.37
N TRP A 43 15.45 -3.22 16.04
CA TRP A 43 16.01 -3.23 14.67
C TRP A 43 16.04 -4.61 14.01
N ILE A 44 16.18 -5.65 14.84
CA ILE A 44 16.26 -7.05 14.38
C ILE A 44 14.96 -7.51 13.67
N HIS A 45 13.81 -6.91 14.00
CA HIS A 45 12.52 -7.27 13.40
C HIS A 45 12.49 -7.03 11.90
N ILE A 46 13.22 -6.03 11.39
CA ILE A 46 13.35 -5.74 9.94
C ILE A 46 13.85 -6.97 9.15
N PHE A 47 14.64 -7.84 9.78
CA PHE A 47 15.18 -9.04 9.12
C PHE A 47 14.26 -10.25 9.19
N PHE A 48 13.20 -10.21 9.99
CA PHE A 48 12.23 -11.30 10.12
C PHE A 48 10.86 -10.97 9.51
N ASN A 49 10.61 -9.69 9.22
CA ASN A 49 9.37 -9.21 8.62
C ASN A 49 9.51 -9.03 7.10
N ASP A 50 8.36 -9.03 6.42
CA ASP A 50 8.29 -8.63 5.03
C ASP A 50 8.34 -7.10 4.90
N PHE A 51 8.36 -6.61 3.67
CA PHE A 51 8.42 -5.18 3.36
C PHE A 51 7.27 -4.34 3.97
N TRP A 52 6.16 -4.99 4.32
CA TRP A 52 4.94 -4.36 4.86
C TRP A 52 4.84 -4.45 6.39
N GLY A 53 5.88 -4.94 7.05
CA GLY A 53 5.92 -5.12 8.52
C GLY A 53 5.19 -6.36 9.03
N THR A 54 4.89 -7.32 8.16
CA THR A 54 4.27 -8.60 8.53
C THR A 54 5.34 -9.69 8.66
N LEU A 55 5.26 -10.50 9.72
CA LEU A 55 6.21 -11.59 9.94
C LEU A 55 6.22 -12.56 8.74
N LEU A 56 7.40 -12.88 8.21
CA LEU A 56 7.57 -13.72 7.02
C LEU A 56 6.92 -15.12 7.14
N THR A 57 6.86 -15.68 8.35
CA THR A 57 6.23 -16.99 8.59
C THR A 57 4.71 -16.92 8.65
N HIS A 58 4.12 -15.72 8.75
CA HIS A 58 2.68 -15.54 8.82
C HIS A 58 2.02 -15.86 7.47
N SER A 59 0.83 -16.47 7.49
CA SER A 59 0.08 -16.87 6.29
C SER A 59 -0.34 -15.65 5.42
N GLY A 60 -0.62 -14.49 6.04
CA GLY A 60 -0.97 -13.25 5.37
C GLY A 60 0.22 -12.42 4.86
N SER A 61 1.46 -12.91 4.99
CA SER A 61 2.64 -12.21 4.48
C SER A 61 2.72 -12.26 2.96
N HIS A 62 3.02 -11.12 2.34
CA HIS A 62 3.29 -11.02 0.89
C HIS A 62 4.63 -11.65 0.47
N LYS A 63 5.44 -12.14 1.42
CA LYS A 63 6.77 -12.72 1.17
C LYS A 63 7.74 -11.79 0.42
N SER A 64 7.48 -10.49 0.36
CA SER A 64 8.38 -9.50 -0.20
C SER A 64 9.45 -9.13 0.82
N TYR A 65 10.60 -9.81 0.76
CA TYR A 65 11.70 -9.64 1.70
C TYR A 65 12.69 -8.57 1.21
N ARG A 66 12.66 -7.37 1.79
CA ARG A 66 13.45 -6.20 1.37
C ARG A 66 14.05 -5.43 2.57
N PRO A 67 14.84 -6.07 3.42
CA PRO A 67 15.29 -5.50 4.68
C PRO A 67 16.13 -4.22 4.50
N LEU A 68 16.94 -4.09 3.45
CA LEU A 68 17.73 -2.88 3.20
C LEU A 68 16.88 -1.68 2.81
N CYS A 69 15.78 -1.90 2.10
CA CYS A 69 14.84 -0.83 1.77
C CYS A 69 14.11 -0.36 3.03
N THR A 70 13.55 -1.29 3.83
CA THR A 70 12.92 -0.98 5.11
C THR A 70 13.88 -0.27 6.08
N LEU A 71 15.15 -0.72 6.12
CA LEU A 71 16.20 -0.07 6.92
C LEU A 71 16.42 1.38 6.46
N SER A 72 16.42 1.65 5.14
CA SER A 72 16.57 3.00 4.60
C SER A 72 15.38 3.90 4.97
N PHE A 73 14.16 3.37 5.03
CA PHE A 73 12.99 4.10 5.50
C PHE A 73 13.06 4.38 7.01
N ARG A 74 13.51 3.40 7.78
CA ARG A 74 13.71 3.60 9.23
C ARG A 74 14.76 4.67 9.53
N LEU A 75 15.84 4.73 8.75
CA LEU A 75 16.82 5.81 8.85
C LEU A 75 16.17 7.18 8.54
N ASN A 76 15.38 7.29 7.45
CA ASN A 76 14.62 8.50 7.17
C ASN A 76 13.70 8.88 8.33
N TYR A 77 12.96 7.93 8.89
CA TYR A 77 12.07 8.15 10.02
C TYR A 77 12.82 8.65 11.26
N THR A 78 13.99 8.07 11.53
CA THR A 78 14.81 8.46 12.70
C THR A 78 15.30 9.92 12.62
N PHE A 79 15.62 10.40 11.40
CA PHE A 79 16.15 11.76 11.20
C PHE A 79 15.08 12.80 10.90
N GLY A 80 13.99 12.44 10.25
CA GLY A 80 12.98 13.37 9.73
C GLY A 80 11.53 13.03 10.09
N GLY A 81 11.28 11.99 10.90
CA GLY A 81 9.92 11.55 11.19
C GLY A 81 9.12 11.14 9.95
N LEU A 82 7.83 11.48 9.92
CA LEU A 82 6.94 11.24 8.78
C LEU A 82 6.83 12.46 7.84
N GLU A 83 7.94 13.17 7.61
CA GLU A 83 7.97 14.29 6.65
C GLU A 83 8.33 13.78 5.24
N PRO A 84 7.40 13.82 4.25
CA PRO A 84 7.57 13.22 2.92
C PRO A 84 8.79 13.75 2.17
N TRP A 85 9.10 15.04 2.32
CA TRP A 85 10.20 15.72 1.66
C TRP A 85 11.53 14.98 1.79
N SER A 86 11.86 14.50 3.00
CA SER A 86 13.13 13.79 3.25
C SER A 86 13.22 12.46 2.50
N TYR A 87 12.08 11.77 2.34
CA TYR A 87 11.99 10.50 1.61
C TYR A 87 12.14 10.70 0.11
N HIS A 88 11.49 11.72 -0.46
CA HIS A 88 11.65 12.08 -1.88
C HIS A 88 13.07 12.51 -2.19
N LEU A 89 13.70 13.33 -1.33
CA LEU A 89 15.09 13.74 -1.52
C LEU A 89 16.04 12.54 -1.66
N VAL A 90 15.92 11.54 -0.78
CA VAL A 90 16.75 10.32 -0.85
C VAL A 90 16.50 9.57 -2.15
N ASN A 91 15.26 9.42 -2.61
CA ASN A 91 14.96 8.75 -3.88
C ASN A 91 15.58 9.48 -5.08
N ILE A 92 15.46 10.80 -5.13
CA ILE A 92 16.01 11.64 -6.20
C ILE A 92 17.55 11.55 -6.24
N LEU A 93 18.19 11.63 -5.07
CA LEU A 93 19.65 11.49 -4.97
C LEU A 93 20.12 10.11 -5.40
N LEU A 94 19.43 9.04 -4.96
CA LEU A 94 19.74 7.68 -5.39
C LEU A 94 19.59 7.52 -6.90
N HIS A 95 18.52 8.05 -7.51
CA HIS A 95 18.32 8.01 -8.97
C HIS A 95 19.42 8.78 -9.73
N SER A 96 19.81 9.93 -9.23
CA SER A 96 20.91 10.71 -9.79
C SER A 96 22.23 9.93 -9.77
N VAL A 97 22.55 9.25 -8.66
CA VAL A 97 23.74 8.39 -8.54
C VAL A 97 23.66 7.19 -9.48
N VAL A 98 22.51 6.50 -9.55
CA VAL A 98 22.30 5.37 -10.48
C VAL A 98 22.50 5.81 -11.92
N THR A 99 21.98 6.99 -12.30
CA THR A 99 22.15 7.56 -13.65
C THR A 99 23.62 7.80 -13.95
N GLY A 100 24.38 8.36 -13.01
CA GLY A 100 25.83 8.55 -13.15
C GLY A 100 26.60 7.24 -13.31
N LEU A 101 26.27 6.23 -12.51
CA LEU A 101 26.88 4.90 -12.59
C LEU A 101 26.53 4.19 -13.90
N PHE A 102 25.29 4.29 -14.37
CA PHE A 102 24.89 3.76 -15.67
C PHE A 102 25.66 4.44 -16.80
N THR A 103 25.81 5.77 -16.76
CA THR A 103 26.60 6.53 -17.75
C THR A 103 28.06 6.10 -17.70
N ASN A 104 28.63 5.88 -16.51
CA ASN A 104 30.00 5.35 -16.36
C ASN A 104 30.13 3.93 -16.94
N PHE A 105 29.14 3.06 -16.73
CA PHE A 105 29.13 1.75 -17.38
C PHE A 105 29.03 1.86 -18.92
N CYS A 106 28.20 2.77 -19.44
CA CYS A 106 28.12 3.05 -20.87
C CYS A 106 29.48 3.50 -21.46
N LYS A 107 30.30 4.20 -20.68
CA LYS A 107 31.65 4.56 -21.08
C LYS A 107 32.57 3.36 -21.30
N VAL A 108 32.39 2.29 -20.54
CA VAL A 108 33.11 1.01 -20.77
C VAL A 108 32.73 0.41 -22.13
N LEU A 109 31.48 0.60 -22.58
CA LEU A 109 30.95 0.02 -23.81
C LEU A 109 31.23 0.88 -25.06
N PHE A 110 31.03 2.19 -24.96
CA PHE A 110 31.11 3.13 -26.10
C PHE A 110 32.39 3.96 -26.15
N GLY A 111 33.16 3.95 -25.06
CA GLY A 111 34.26 4.91 -24.86
C GLY A 111 33.75 6.27 -24.41
N SER A 112 34.65 7.25 -24.29
CA SER A 112 34.27 8.63 -23.93
C SER A 112 33.76 9.35 -25.18
N GLY A 113 32.48 9.73 -25.23
CA GLY A 113 31.91 10.43 -26.37
C GLY A 113 30.43 10.71 -26.27
N CYS A 114 29.84 11.25 -27.35
CA CYS A 114 28.44 11.65 -27.41
C CYS A 114 27.44 10.50 -27.18
N TRP A 115 27.80 9.28 -27.60
CA TRP A 115 26.91 8.12 -27.42
C TRP A 115 26.79 7.68 -25.96
N THR A 116 27.86 7.80 -25.17
CA THR A 116 27.84 7.59 -23.72
C THR A 116 26.95 8.62 -23.04
N LEU A 117 27.08 9.90 -23.42
CA LEU A 117 26.23 10.95 -22.91
C LEU A 117 24.75 10.74 -23.30
N PHE A 118 24.51 10.39 -24.57
CA PHE A 118 23.13 10.12 -25.04
C PHE A 118 22.44 9.00 -24.27
N ALA A 119 23.14 7.87 -24.04
CA ALA A 119 22.59 6.76 -23.24
C ALA A 119 22.25 7.20 -21.81
N GLY A 120 23.14 7.98 -21.16
CA GLY A 120 22.91 8.51 -19.82
C GLY A 120 21.76 9.51 -19.73
N LEU A 121 21.69 10.45 -20.69
CA LEU A 121 20.60 11.43 -20.73
C LEU A 121 19.25 10.77 -21.04
N LEU A 122 19.23 9.76 -21.91
CA LEU A 122 18.03 9.00 -22.23
C LEU A 122 17.50 8.25 -21.00
N PHE A 123 18.38 7.63 -20.23
CA PHE A 123 18.01 6.98 -18.97
C PHE A 123 17.51 8.01 -17.94
N ALA A 124 18.21 9.14 -17.77
CA ALA A 124 17.82 10.20 -16.85
C ALA A 124 16.41 10.75 -17.13
N SER A 125 16.05 10.87 -18.42
CA SER A 125 14.80 11.51 -18.84
C SER A 125 13.61 10.57 -19.02
N HIS A 126 13.80 9.26 -18.88
CA HIS A 126 12.78 8.27 -19.24
C HIS A 126 11.58 8.28 -18.27
N PRO A 127 10.33 8.54 -18.74
CA PRO A 127 9.15 8.69 -17.85
C PRO A 127 8.75 7.42 -17.10
N ILE A 128 9.19 6.24 -17.54
CA ILE A 128 8.92 4.97 -16.86
C ILE A 128 9.50 4.92 -15.44
N HIS A 129 10.49 5.77 -15.16
CA HIS A 129 11.12 5.82 -13.84
C HIS A 129 10.31 6.58 -12.79
N THR A 130 9.24 7.30 -13.20
CA THR A 130 8.47 8.15 -12.28
C THR A 130 7.87 7.33 -11.13
N GLU A 131 7.28 6.17 -11.38
CA GLU A 131 6.78 5.30 -10.30
C GLU A 131 7.90 4.84 -9.34
N ALA A 132 9.12 4.65 -9.86
CA ALA A 132 10.25 4.22 -9.04
C ALA A 132 10.89 5.35 -8.22
N VAL A 133 10.82 6.61 -8.69
CA VAL A 133 11.52 7.77 -8.09
C VAL A 133 10.56 8.68 -7.34
N ALA A 134 9.45 9.11 -7.97
CA ALA A 134 8.43 9.94 -7.33
C ALA A 134 7.55 9.13 -6.35
N GLY A 135 7.25 7.86 -6.64
CA GLY A 135 6.64 6.95 -5.67
C GLY A 135 7.70 6.49 -4.66
N ILE A 136 7.53 6.79 -3.36
CA ILE A 136 8.56 6.55 -2.34
C ILE A 136 8.87 5.05 -2.20
N VAL A 137 7.87 4.18 -2.24
CA VAL A 137 8.01 2.71 -2.21
C VAL A 137 8.88 2.18 -3.35
N GLY A 138 8.94 2.89 -4.48
CA GLY A 138 9.82 2.60 -5.61
C GLY A 138 11.31 2.69 -5.29
N ARG A 139 11.70 3.24 -4.13
CA ARG A 139 13.08 3.22 -3.62
C ARG A 139 13.71 1.83 -3.66
N ALA A 140 12.92 0.78 -3.49
CA ALA A 140 13.39 -0.60 -3.60
C ALA A 140 14.00 -0.90 -4.96
N ASP A 141 13.40 -0.38 -6.05
CA ASP A 141 13.88 -0.55 -7.43
C ASP A 141 15.14 0.26 -7.70
N VAL A 142 15.16 1.51 -7.23
CA VAL A 142 16.32 2.41 -7.40
C VAL A 142 17.53 1.89 -6.61
N GLY A 143 17.32 1.46 -5.35
CA GLY A 143 18.38 0.87 -4.52
C GLY A 143 18.88 -0.45 -5.08
N ALA A 144 18.02 -1.30 -5.60
CA ALA A 144 18.43 -2.51 -6.31
C ALA A 144 19.25 -2.17 -7.55
N GLY A 145 18.85 -1.17 -8.35
CA GLY A 145 19.57 -0.68 -9.52
C GLY A 145 20.95 -0.14 -9.18
N LEU A 146 21.11 0.54 -8.05
CA LEU A 146 22.40 1.02 -7.54
C LEU A 146 23.39 -0.14 -7.37
N PHE A 147 23.02 -1.12 -6.54
CA PHE A 147 23.88 -2.26 -6.25
C PHE A 147 24.03 -3.22 -7.43
N PHE A 148 23.03 -3.27 -8.33
CA PHE A 148 23.10 -3.99 -9.59
C PHE A 148 24.24 -3.45 -10.47
N LEU A 149 24.29 -2.13 -10.69
CA LEU A 149 25.34 -1.50 -11.46
C LEU A 149 26.72 -1.62 -10.79
N LEU A 150 26.77 -1.46 -9.46
CA LEU A 150 28.03 -1.65 -8.72
C LEU A 150 28.55 -3.07 -8.89
N SER A 151 27.69 -4.08 -8.80
CA SER A 151 28.05 -5.49 -9.04
C SER A 151 28.59 -5.69 -10.45
N LEU A 152 27.89 -5.16 -11.46
CA LEU A 152 28.29 -5.29 -12.87
C LEU A 152 29.63 -4.56 -13.16
N ILE A 153 29.85 -3.38 -12.59
CA ILE A 153 31.10 -2.61 -12.70
C ILE A 153 32.25 -3.35 -12.00
N CYS A 154 32.01 -3.88 -10.78
CA CYS A 154 33.03 -4.68 -10.10
C CYS A 154 33.41 -5.93 -10.92
N TYR A 155 32.39 -6.61 -11.50
CA TYR A 155 32.65 -7.76 -12.34
C TYR A 155 33.42 -7.41 -13.64
N ALA A 156 33.06 -6.31 -14.29
CA ALA A 156 33.79 -5.80 -15.46
C ALA A 156 35.26 -5.46 -15.12
N LYS A 157 35.49 -4.92 -13.91
CA LYS A 157 36.83 -4.67 -13.40
C LYS A 157 37.59 -5.97 -13.12
N HIS A 158 36.93 -6.97 -12.53
CA HIS A 158 37.51 -8.31 -12.38
C HIS A 158 37.94 -8.88 -13.71
N CYS A 159 37.09 -8.85 -14.75
CA CYS A 159 37.45 -9.31 -16.08
C CYS A 159 38.70 -8.62 -16.63
N SER A 160 38.82 -7.30 -16.49
CA SER A 160 39.94 -6.51 -17.00
C SER A 160 41.24 -6.73 -16.23
N THR A 161 41.21 -7.16 -14.98
CA THR A 161 42.39 -7.40 -14.11
C THR A 161 42.69 -8.88 -13.91
N ARG A 162 41.92 -9.77 -14.52
CA ARG A 162 42.04 -11.22 -14.37
C ARG A 162 43.42 -11.72 -14.71
N GLY A 163 44.04 -12.47 -13.80
CA GLY A 163 45.38 -13.06 -13.96
C GLY A 163 46.55 -12.25 -13.45
N TYR A 164 46.38 -10.99 -13.02
CA TYR A 164 47.47 -10.11 -12.62
C TYR A 164 47.69 -9.95 -11.11
N SER A 165 46.74 -10.26 -10.27
CA SER A 165 46.94 -10.22 -8.79
C SER A 165 45.77 -10.77 -7.98
N ILE A 166 46.01 -10.93 -6.65
CA ILE A 166 44.98 -11.22 -5.64
C ILE A 166 43.84 -10.16 -5.70
N SER A 167 44.16 -8.94 -6.02
CA SER A 167 43.21 -7.83 -6.20
C SER A 167 42.09 -8.17 -7.19
N SER A 168 42.33 -8.95 -8.24
CA SER A 168 41.31 -9.37 -9.19
C SER A 168 40.20 -10.21 -8.50
N TRP A 169 40.60 -11.06 -7.58
CA TRP A 169 39.62 -11.91 -6.81
C TRP A 169 38.83 -11.11 -5.80
N CYS A 170 39.37 -10.01 -5.28
CA CYS A 170 38.58 -9.08 -4.45
C CYS A 170 37.44 -8.43 -5.24
N TRP A 171 37.62 -8.14 -6.53
CA TRP A 171 36.58 -7.55 -7.37
C TRP A 171 35.39 -8.51 -7.61
N ILE A 172 35.65 -9.81 -7.83
CA ILE A 172 34.52 -10.78 -8.00
C ILE A 172 33.78 -11.03 -6.68
N PHE A 173 34.50 -11.03 -5.55
CA PHE A 173 33.86 -11.09 -4.23
C PHE A 173 33.01 -9.82 -4.00
N GLY A 174 33.53 -8.64 -4.31
CA GLY A 174 32.78 -7.38 -4.28
C GLY A 174 31.55 -7.41 -5.18
N ALA A 175 31.66 -8.01 -6.37
CA ALA A 175 30.50 -8.18 -7.27
C ALA A 175 29.42 -9.09 -6.63
N GLY A 176 29.81 -10.20 -6.00
CA GLY A 176 28.89 -11.09 -5.28
C GLY A 176 28.21 -10.41 -4.09
N LEU A 177 28.96 -9.62 -3.31
CA LEU A 177 28.42 -8.87 -2.19
C LEU A 177 27.43 -7.77 -2.66
N CYS A 178 27.76 -7.04 -3.73
CA CYS A 178 26.84 -6.08 -4.33
C CYS A 178 25.60 -6.76 -4.90
N ALA A 179 25.71 -7.97 -5.48
CA ALA A 179 24.56 -8.75 -5.92
C ALA A 179 23.66 -9.16 -4.75
N ALA A 180 24.25 -9.56 -3.62
CA ALA A 180 23.51 -9.83 -2.39
C ALA A 180 22.77 -8.58 -1.87
N CYS A 181 23.44 -7.43 -1.80
CA CYS A 181 22.80 -6.17 -1.45
C CYS A 181 21.66 -5.82 -2.43
N SER A 182 21.88 -5.96 -3.74
CA SER A 182 20.84 -5.70 -4.75
C SER A 182 19.59 -6.57 -4.53
N MET A 183 19.78 -7.86 -4.22
CA MET A 183 18.69 -8.78 -3.90
C MET A 183 17.97 -8.44 -2.58
N LEU A 184 18.68 -7.92 -1.58
CA LEU A 184 18.09 -7.48 -0.30
C LEU A 184 17.34 -6.15 -0.42
N TRP A 185 17.59 -5.37 -1.48
CA TRP A 185 16.76 -4.22 -1.88
C TRP A 185 15.51 -4.68 -2.63
N LYS A 186 15.69 -5.53 -3.65
CA LYS A 186 14.58 -6.11 -4.42
C LYS A 186 14.99 -7.43 -5.09
N GLU A 187 14.05 -8.34 -5.19
CA GLU A 187 14.23 -9.72 -5.65
C GLU A 187 14.96 -9.83 -7.00
N GLN A 188 14.61 -8.97 -7.94
CA GLN A 188 15.19 -8.96 -9.29
C GLN A 188 16.70 -8.65 -9.30
N GLY A 189 17.23 -8.10 -8.21
CA GLY A 189 18.65 -7.73 -8.12
C GLY A 189 19.63 -8.89 -8.30
N VAL A 190 19.26 -10.11 -7.91
CA VAL A 190 20.12 -11.31 -8.07
C VAL A 190 20.45 -11.61 -9.54
N THR A 191 19.61 -11.16 -10.47
CA THR A 191 19.77 -11.40 -11.91
C THR A 191 21.04 -10.75 -12.49
N VAL A 192 21.67 -9.83 -11.77
CA VAL A 192 22.95 -9.23 -12.17
C VAL A 192 24.04 -10.29 -12.37
N LEU A 193 24.00 -11.39 -11.64
CA LEU A 193 24.97 -12.48 -11.79
C LEU A 193 24.89 -13.13 -13.18
N ALA A 194 23.69 -13.32 -13.70
CA ALA A 194 23.46 -13.83 -15.06
C ALA A 194 23.87 -12.80 -16.12
N VAL A 195 23.57 -11.51 -15.92
CA VAL A 195 24.02 -10.43 -16.83
C VAL A 195 25.55 -10.30 -16.82
N SER A 196 26.20 -10.48 -15.67
CA SER A 196 27.65 -10.51 -15.55
C SER A 196 28.29 -11.69 -16.31
N ALA A 197 27.66 -12.87 -16.28
CA ALA A 197 28.08 -14.00 -17.09
C ALA A 197 27.97 -13.71 -18.61
N VAL A 198 26.87 -13.09 -19.04
CA VAL A 198 26.69 -12.64 -20.45
C VAL A 198 27.76 -11.62 -20.83
N TYR A 199 28.07 -10.65 -19.96
CA TYR A 199 29.16 -9.70 -20.17
C TYR A 199 30.49 -10.40 -20.38
N ASP A 200 30.85 -11.33 -19.52
CA ASP A 200 32.13 -12.08 -19.59
C ASP A 200 32.24 -12.90 -20.90
N ILE A 201 31.19 -13.66 -21.22
CA ILE A 201 31.17 -14.54 -22.38
C ILE A 201 31.23 -13.76 -23.70
N PHE A 202 30.29 -12.82 -23.88
CA PHE A 202 30.11 -12.18 -25.18
C PHE A 202 30.82 -10.85 -25.33
N VAL A 203 30.97 -10.03 -24.25
CA VAL A 203 31.57 -8.71 -24.35
C VAL A 203 33.08 -8.80 -24.13
N PHE A 204 33.54 -9.49 -23.09
CA PHE A 204 34.94 -9.56 -22.73
C PHE A 204 35.71 -10.63 -23.55
N HIS A 205 35.27 -11.90 -23.46
CA HIS A 205 35.90 -13.00 -24.18
C HIS A 205 35.48 -13.10 -25.66
N LYS A 206 34.40 -12.44 -26.05
CA LYS A 206 33.84 -12.43 -27.41
C LYS A 206 33.67 -13.85 -27.97
N LEU A 207 33.21 -14.82 -27.13
CA LEU A 207 32.99 -16.21 -27.57
C LEU A 207 31.82 -16.31 -28.53
N LYS A 208 31.85 -17.26 -29.46
CA LYS A 208 30.69 -17.69 -30.25
C LYS A 208 29.82 -18.58 -29.40
N ILE A 209 28.50 -18.58 -29.66
CA ILE A 209 27.52 -19.39 -28.89
C ILE A 209 27.89 -20.88 -28.88
N ASN A 210 28.38 -21.42 -29.98
CA ASN A 210 28.83 -22.80 -30.13
C ASN A 210 30.20 -23.07 -29.49
N GLU A 211 30.98 -22.04 -29.14
CA GLU A 211 32.27 -22.15 -28.45
C GLU A 211 32.12 -22.10 -26.91
N VAL A 212 30.99 -21.62 -26.42
CA VAL A 212 30.75 -21.42 -24.97
C VAL A 212 30.88 -22.73 -24.20
N ILE A 213 30.08 -23.73 -24.61
CA ILE A 213 30.06 -25.04 -23.98
C ILE A 213 31.43 -25.75 -24.09
N PRO A 214 32.06 -25.85 -25.28
CA PRO A 214 33.38 -26.46 -25.36
C PRO A 214 34.48 -25.71 -24.57
N THR A 215 34.39 -24.39 -24.44
CA THR A 215 35.39 -23.59 -23.69
C THR A 215 35.26 -23.88 -22.18
N ILE A 216 34.03 -23.99 -21.66
CA ILE A 216 33.78 -24.33 -20.25
C ILE A 216 34.27 -25.75 -19.95
N PHE A 217 33.86 -26.76 -20.74
CA PHE A 217 34.19 -28.17 -20.48
C PHE A 217 35.63 -28.57 -20.81
N LYS A 218 36.27 -27.96 -21.80
CA LYS A 218 37.70 -28.25 -22.15
C LYS A 218 38.70 -27.54 -21.24
N GLY A 219 38.25 -26.67 -20.35
CA GLY A 219 39.10 -26.00 -19.35
C GLY A 219 40.28 -25.17 -19.87
N LYS A 220 40.23 -24.79 -21.14
CA LYS A 220 41.38 -24.04 -21.77
C LYS A 220 41.71 -22.70 -21.10
N ASN A 221 40.72 -22.11 -20.37
CA ASN A 221 40.93 -20.89 -19.61
C ASN A 221 40.35 -21.11 -18.20
N VAL A 222 41.18 -21.65 -17.29
CA VAL A 222 40.81 -22.02 -15.92
C VAL A 222 40.25 -20.82 -15.16
N SER A 223 40.85 -19.64 -15.32
CA SER A 223 40.38 -18.44 -14.62
C SER A 223 38.99 -17.99 -15.08
N PHE A 224 38.65 -18.14 -16.37
CA PHE A 224 37.30 -17.88 -16.90
C PHE A 224 36.27 -18.86 -16.32
N VAL A 225 36.58 -20.18 -16.38
CA VAL A 225 35.70 -21.23 -15.89
C VAL A 225 35.42 -21.06 -14.38
N LEU A 226 36.49 -20.75 -13.61
CA LEU A 226 36.37 -20.51 -12.17
C LEU A 226 35.51 -19.26 -11.88
N SER A 227 35.64 -18.18 -12.65
CA SER A 227 34.84 -16.96 -12.49
C SER A 227 33.35 -17.23 -12.77
N ILE A 228 33.03 -17.94 -13.85
CA ILE A 228 31.62 -18.36 -14.13
C ILE A 228 31.10 -19.29 -13.04
N GLY A 229 31.92 -20.25 -12.59
CA GLY A 229 31.57 -21.15 -11.48
C GLY A 229 31.25 -20.39 -10.19
N LEU A 230 32.03 -19.34 -9.87
CA LEU A 230 31.78 -18.50 -8.70
C LEU A 230 30.49 -17.67 -8.84
N LEU A 231 30.16 -17.15 -10.03
CA LEU A 231 28.87 -16.47 -10.25
C LEU A 231 27.70 -17.40 -10.02
N VAL A 232 27.80 -18.65 -10.53
CA VAL A 232 26.77 -19.68 -10.32
C VAL A 232 26.66 -20.05 -8.84
N ALA A 233 27.80 -20.22 -8.15
CA ALA A 233 27.83 -20.52 -6.72
C ALA A 233 27.19 -19.38 -5.89
N TRP A 234 27.53 -18.12 -6.18
CA TRP A 234 26.87 -16.97 -5.56
C TRP A 234 25.37 -16.97 -5.80
N GLY A 235 24.92 -17.22 -7.03
CA GLY A 235 23.49 -17.31 -7.37
C GLY A 235 22.79 -18.43 -6.59
N ALA A 236 23.39 -19.62 -6.52
CA ALA A 236 22.81 -20.75 -5.79
C ALA A 236 22.71 -20.46 -4.28
N VAL A 237 23.75 -19.87 -3.69
CA VAL A 237 23.75 -19.49 -2.25
C VAL A 237 22.69 -18.44 -1.98
N LEU A 238 22.65 -17.36 -2.78
CA LEU A 238 21.70 -16.26 -2.56
C LEU A 238 20.24 -16.72 -2.71
N LEU A 239 19.93 -17.50 -3.75
CA LEU A 239 18.59 -18.04 -3.95
C LEU A 239 18.26 -19.07 -2.86
N GLY A 240 19.18 -19.94 -2.48
CA GLY A 240 19.00 -20.93 -1.42
C GLY A 240 18.70 -20.29 -0.07
N VAL A 241 19.49 -19.28 0.32
CA VAL A 241 19.25 -18.50 1.55
C VAL A 241 17.89 -17.82 1.49
N ARG A 242 17.52 -17.23 0.35
CA ARG A 242 16.23 -16.59 0.21
C ARG A 242 15.06 -17.55 0.36
N PHE A 243 15.09 -18.71 -0.34
CA PHE A 243 14.04 -19.73 -0.21
C PHE A 243 13.92 -20.25 1.21
N TYR A 244 15.05 -20.53 1.87
CA TYR A 244 15.06 -20.94 3.27
C TYR A 244 14.40 -19.89 4.19
N TRP A 245 14.73 -18.61 4.00
CA TRP A 245 14.23 -17.50 4.84
C TRP A 245 12.74 -17.20 4.63
N MET A 246 12.26 -17.32 3.38
CA MET A 246 10.86 -17.06 3.04
C MET A 246 9.89 -18.18 3.40
N GLY A 247 10.40 -19.36 3.74
CA GLY A 247 9.60 -20.57 3.97
C GLY A 247 9.08 -21.23 2.70
N ASN A 248 8.50 -22.42 2.83
CA ASN A 248 8.16 -23.29 1.70
C ASN A 248 6.84 -22.93 0.99
N MET A 249 6.10 -21.92 1.45
CA MET A 249 4.81 -21.55 0.86
C MET A 249 4.96 -20.33 -0.05
N PRO A 250 4.53 -20.41 -1.33
CA PRO A 250 4.46 -19.24 -2.19
C PRO A 250 3.39 -18.26 -1.68
N PRO A 251 3.52 -16.95 -1.94
CA PRO A 251 2.49 -15.99 -1.61
C PRO A 251 1.21 -16.25 -2.40
N SER A 252 0.05 -16.11 -1.77
CA SER A 252 -1.25 -16.15 -2.44
C SER A 252 -1.66 -14.74 -2.88
N PHE A 253 -2.08 -14.60 -4.14
CA PHE A 253 -2.58 -13.35 -4.69
C PHE A 253 -4.06 -13.47 -5.05
N SER A 254 -4.80 -12.37 -4.94
CA SER A 254 -6.22 -12.37 -5.28
C SER A 254 -6.44 -12.29 -6.80
N ASN A 255 -7.58 -12.79 -7.27
CA ASN A 255 -8.02 -12.65 -8.66
C ASN A 255 -7.98 -11.18 -9.15
N SER A 256 -8.27 -10.23 -8.28
CA SER A 256 -8.20 -8.81 -8.62
C SER A 256 -6.78 -8.31 -8.85
N ASP A 257 -5.76 -8.93 -8.22
CA ASP A 257 -4.37 -8.49 -8.38
C ASP A 257 -3.80 -8.97 -9.72
N ASN A 258 -4.07 -10.23 -10.10
CA ASN A 258 -3.64 -10.82 -11.38
C ASN A 258 -4.71 -11.77 -11.96
N PRO A 259 -5.69 -11.26 -12.70
CA PRO A 259 -6.78 -12.07 -13.25
C PRO A 259 -6.32 -13.20 -14.18
N ALA A 260 -5.19 -13.03 -14.88
CA ALA A 260 -4.65 -14.05 -15.77
C ALA A 260 -4.09 -15.26 -14.99
N ALA A 261 -3.53 -15.04 -13.78
CA ALA A 261 -3.02 -16.10 -12.94
C ALA A 261 -4.12 -17.02 -12.39
N ASP A 262 -5.29 -16.45 -12.13
CA ASP A 262 -6.46 -17.14 -11.59
C ASP A 262 -7.38 -17.75 -12.68
N CYS A 263 -7.06 -17.51 -13.95
CA CYS A 263 -7.86 -18.02 -15.06
C CYS A 263 -7.67 -19.53 -15.23
N GLU A 264 -8.74 -20.32 -15.12
CA GLU A 264 -8.73 -21.79 -15.32
C GLU A 264 -8.39 -22.19 -16.75
N ASN A 265 -8.79 -21.36 -17.74
CA ASN A 265 -8.53 -21.65 -19.13
C ASN A 265 -7.05 -21.41 -19.48
N LEU A 266 -6.32 -22.52 -19.72
CA LEU A 266 -4.89 -22.51 -20.05
C LEU A 266 -4.56 -21.66 -21.29
N LEU A 267 -5.40 -21.70 -22.32
CA LEU A 267 -5.19 -20.93 -23.56
C LEU A 267 -5.25 -19.42 -23.26
N THR A 268 -6.29 -18.96 -22.57
CA THR A 268 -6.47 -17.57 -22.18
C THR A 268 -5.30 -17.08 -21.32
N ARG A 269 -4.89 -17.88 -20.34
CA ARG A 269 -3.76 -17.59 -19.46
C ARG A 269 -2.45 -17.45 -20.23
N THR A 270 -2.16 -18.43 -21.11
CA THR A 270 -0.93 -18.44 -21.90
C THR A 270 -0.88 -17.26 -22.87
N LEU A 271 -1.95 -16.99 -23.63
CA LEU A 271 -2.00 -15.89 -24.58
C LEU A 271 -1.84 -14.54 -23.88
N THR A 272 -2.48 -14.38 -22.72
CA THR A 272 -2.36 -13.15 -21.95
C THR A 272 -0.94 -12.96 -21.42
N PHE A 273 -0.31 -13.98 -20.81
CA PHE A 273 1.06 -13.88 -20.33
C PHE A 273 2.10 -13.65 -21.43
N LEU A 274 1.89 -14.21 -22.62
CA LEU A 274 2.74 -13.94 -23.78
C LEU A 274 2.61 -12.50 -24.29
N TYR A 275 1.46 -11.87 -24.10
CA TYR A 275 1.23 -10.48 -24.50
C TYR A 275 1.85 -9.46 -23.53
N LEU A 276 1.93 -9.76 -22.22
CA LEU A 276 2.42 -8.79 -21.23
C LEU A 276 3.83 -8.24 -21.52
N PRO A 277 4.85 -9.03 -21.92
CA PRO A 277 6.15 -8.49 -22.31
C PRO A 277 6.09 -7.51 -23.49
N THR A 278 5.18 -7.77 -24.45
CA THR A 278 4.94 -6.85 -25.58
C THR A 278 4.41 -5.50 -25.09
N LYS A 279 3.44 -5.52 -24.18
CA LYS A 279 2.87 -4.30 -23.59
C LYS A 279 3.91 -3.54 -22.74
N ASN A 280 4.75 -4.25 -21.98
CA ASN A 280 5.85 -3.65 -21.21
C ASN A 280 6.91 -3.00 -22.11
N LEU A 281 7.27 -3.64 -23.26
CA LEU A 281 8.16 -3.02 -24.24
C LEU A 281 7.53 -1.78 -24.87
N TRP A 282 6.21 -1.79 -25.15
CA TRP A 282 5.50 -0.62 -25.65
C TRP A 282 5.60 0.56 -24.69
N LEU A 283 5.46 0.33 -23.38
CA LEU A 283 5.62 1.37 -22.36
C LEU A 283 7.02 1.98 -22.32
N LEU A 284 8.05 1.22 -22.70
CA LEU A 284 9.42 1.76 -22.86
C LEU A 284 9.55 2.61 -24.13
N PHE A 285 8.93 2.22 -25.24
CA PHE A 285 8.98 2.98 -26.48
C PHE A 285 8.10 4.22 -26.49
N CYS A 286 6.87 4.07 -26.04
CA CYS A 286 5.84 5.09 -26.08
C CYS A 286 5.11 5.15 -24.73
N PRO A 287 5.71 5.82 -23.73
CA PRO A 287 5.12 5.99 -22.40
C PRO A 287 4.01 7.06 -22.42
N ASP A 288 3.00 6.87 -23.26
CA ASP A 288 1.86 7.78 -23.45
C ASP A 288 0.86 7.69 -22.30
N THR A 289 0.50 6.47 -21.92
CA THR A 289 -0.42 6.16 -20.84
C THR A 289 0.30 5.43 -19.71
N LEU A 290 0.55 6.15 -18.62
CA LEU A 290 1.14 5.61 -17.40
C LEU A 290 0.09 5.62 -16.28
N SER A 291 0.11 4.62 -15.40
CA SER A 291 -0.85 4.48 -14.30
C SER A 291 -0.16 4.09 -13.01
N PHE A 292 -0.77 4.43 -11.88
CA PHE A 292 -0.31 3.98 -10.58
C PHE A 292 -0.56 2.47 -10.34
N ASP A 293 -1.46 1.87 -11.12
CA ASP A 293 -1.85 0.48 -10.98
C ASP A 293 -2.47 -0.08 -12.28
N TRP A 294 -2.05 -1.27 -12.64
CA TRP A 294 -2.50 -2.01 -13.84
C TRP A 294 -3.19 -3.33 -13.48
N SER A 295 -3.70 -3.48 -12.26
CA SER A 295 -4.43 -4.67 -11.82
C SER A 295 -5.85 -4.74 -12.40
N MET A 296 -6.60 -5.75 -12.02
CA MET A 296 -7.98 -6.00 -12.47
C MET A 296 -8.07 -6.10 -13.99
N ASP A 297 -8.97 -5.33 -14.60
CA ASP A 297 -9.27 -5.37 -16.04
C ASP A 297 -8.48 -4.33 -16.86
N ALA A 298 -7.44 -3.71 -16.27
CA ALA A 298 -6.58 -2.73 -16.96
C ALA A 298 -5.92 -3.31 -18.21
N VAL A 299 -5.60 -4.60 -18.21
CA VAL A 299 -5.21 -5.37 -19.38
C VAL A 299 -6.21 -6.51 -19.56
N PRO A 300 -7.20 -6.37 -20.45
CA PRO A 300 -8.22 -7.39 -20.66
C PRO A 300 -7.62 -8.73 -21.13
N LEU A 301 -8.13 -9.84 -20.58
CA LEU A 301 -7.69 -11.18 -20.92
C LEU A 301 -7.85 -11.48 -22.42
N ILE A 302 -6.88 -12.19 -23.00
CA ILE A 302 -6.92 -12.64 -24.41
C ILE A 302 -7.54 -14.04 -24.45
N LYS A 303 -8.81 -14.11 -24.87
CA LYS A 303 -9.62 -15.33 -24.85
C LYS A 303 -9.56 -16.14 -26.15
N SER A 304 -9.09 -15.55 -27.24
CA SER A 304 -9.10 -16.17 -28.57
C SER A 304 -7.78 -15.99 -29.31
N LEU A 305 -7.41 -16.98 -30.15
CA LEU A 305 -6.27 -16.87 -31.06
C LEU A 305 -6.46 -15.79 -32.13
N ILE A 306 -7.70 -15.45 -32.49
CA ILE A 306 -8.03 -14.44 -33.50
C ILE A 306 -7.93 -13.01 -32.96
N ASP A 307 -7.72 -12.83 -31.66
CA ASP A 307 -7.55 -11.50 -31.07
C ASP A 307 -6.37 -10.76 -31.73
N TRP A 308 -6.63 -9.54 -32.22
CA TRP A 308 -5.65 -8.72 -32.96
C TRP A 308 -4.36 -8.45 -32.15
N ARG A 309 -4.44 -8.47 -30.81
CA ARG A 309 -3.28 -8.31 -29.92
C ARG A 309 -2.24 -9.41 -30.08
N ASN A 310 -2.65 -10.59 -30.53
CA ASN A 310 -1.73 -11.70 -30.84
C ASN A 310 -0.79 -11.36 -31.99
N ILE A 311 -1.19 -10.50 -32.92
CA ILE A 311 -0.32 -10.06 -34.04
C ILE A 311 0.87 -9.27 -33.45
N HIS A 312 0.61 -8.38 -32.48
CA HIS A 312 1.68 -7.62 -31.82
C HIS A 312 2.59 -8.55 -31.01
N THR A 313 2.02 -9.54 -30.34
CA THR A 313 2.79 -10.55 -29.59
C THR A 313 3.72 -11.32 -30.52
N VAL A 314 3.23 -11.83 -31.63
CA VAL A 314 4.04 -12.58 -32.62
C VAL A 314 5.11 -11.67 -33.23
N ALA A 315 4.74 -10.47 -33.67
CA ALA A 315 5.69 -9.50 -34.20
C ALA A 315 6.83 -9.15 -33.22
N PHE A 316 6.49 -8.97 -31.94
CA PHE A 316 7.46 -8.73 -30.87
C PHE A 316 8.47 -9.87 -30.73
N TYR A 317 8.00 -11.12 -30.63
CA TYR A 317 8.91 -12.26 -30.46
C TYR A 317 9.74 -12.52 -31.71
N ILE A 318 9.18 -12.32 -32.91
CA ILE A 318 9.95 -12.41 -34.18
C ILE A 318 11.06 -11.33 -34.20
N LEU A 319 10.71 -10.08 -33.87
CA LEU A 319 11.70 -8.98 -33.84
C LEU A 319 12.82 -9.27 -32.84
N LEU A 320 12.46 -9.70 -31.62
CA LEU A 320 13.41 -10.05 -30.57
C LEU A 320 14.33 -11.20 -31.00
N PHE A 321 13.77 -12.25 -31.60
CA PHE A 321 14.51 -13.40 -32.14
C PHE A 321 15.48 -12.96 -33.26
N LEU A 322 15.00 -12.18 -34.22
CA LEU A 322 15.82 -11.70 -35.34
C LEU A 322 16.97 -10.82 -34.83
N LEU A 323 16.72 -9.94 -33.86
CA LEU A 323 17.75 -9.08 -33.27
C LEU A 323 18.81 -9.90 -32.55
N ALA A 324 18.40 -10.89 -31.75
CA ALA A 324 19.33 -11.79 -31.06
C ALA A 324 20.10 -12.67 -32.07
N TYR A 325 19.42 -13.29 -33.04
CA TYR A 325 20.02 -14.16 -34.05
C TYR A 325 21.05 -13.43 -34.91
N THR A 326 20.68 -12.23 -35.44
CA THR A 326 21.60 -11.44 -36.28
C THR A 326 22.82 -10.97 -35.49
N SER A 327 22.67 -10.57 -34.25
CA SER A 327 23.77 -10.15 -33.38
C SER A 327 24.72 -11.31 -33.06
N LEU A 328 24.22 -12.48 -32.75
CA LEU A 328 25.03 -13.68 -32.46
C LEU A 328 25.72 -14.23 -33.72
N LYS A 329 25.06 -14.21 -34.89
CA LYS A 329 25.61 -14.68 -36.17
C LYS A 329 26.69 -13.73 -36.73
N SER A 330 26.45 -12.42 -36.73
CA SER A 330 27.38 -11.41 -37.21
C SER A 330 28.70 -11.40 -36.42
N SER A 331 28.60 -11.56 -35.08
CA SER A 331 29.77 -11.73 -34.21
C SER A 331 30.67 -12.94 -34.64
N SER A 332 30.07 -13.98 -35.22
CA SER A 332 30.77 -15.15 -35.73
C SER A 332 31.51 -14.87 -37.05
N ILE A 333 30.87 -14.22 -38.02
CA ILE A 333 31.43 -14.02 -39.38
C ILE A 333 32.63 -13.06 -39.37
N LYS A 334 32.60 -11.96 -38.66
CA LYS A 334 33.68 -10.98 -38.57
C LYS A 334 35.01 -11.56 -38.04
N ARG A 335 34.95 -12.55 -37.14
CA ARG A 335 36.16 -13.24 -36.67
C ARG A 335 36.76 -14.19 -37.72
N GLU A 336 35.97 -14.84 -38.57
CA GLU A 336 36.49 -15.69 -39.63
C GLU A 336 37.19 -14.90 -40.69
N CYS A 337 36.66 -13.72 -41.04
CA CYS A 337 37.32 -12.82 -42.00
C CYS A 337 38.65 -12.28 -41.44
N ASN A 338 38.68 -11.83 -40.17
CA ASN A 338 39.94 -11.37 -39.54
C ASN A 338 40.94 -12.51 -39.35
N GLY A 339 40.49 -13.73 -39.01
CA GLY A 339 41.38 -14.89 -38.93
C GLY A 339 41.99 -15.29 -40.27
N LYS A 340 41.22 -15.22 -41.37
CA LYS A 340 41.74 -15.50 -42.74
C LYS A 340 42.69 -14.44 -43.24
N VAL A 341 42.48 -13.15 -42.92
CA VAL A 341 43.42 -12.07 -43.25
C VAL A 341 44.74 -12.24 -42.52
N PHE A 342 44.75 -12.70 -41.25
CA PHE A 342 45.99 -12.94 -40.50
C PHE A 342 46.75 -14.21 -40.96
N MET A 343 46.08 -15.26 -41.49
CA MET A 343 46.69 -16.45 -42.03
C MET A 343 47.27 -16.20 -43.44
N ASN A 344 46.60 -15.40 -44.28
CA ASN A 344 47.08 -15.06 -45.64
C ASN A 344 48.23 -14.06 -45.61
N GLY A 345 48.44 -13.27 -44.56
CA GLY A 345 49.59 -12.38 -44.41
C GLY A 345 50.89 -13.07 -44.00
N LYS A 346 50.88 -14.40 -43.69
CA LYS A 346 52.06 -15.20 -43.37
C LYS A 346 52.60 -16.06 -44.52
N GLN A 347 52.01 -16.05 -45.71
CA GLN A 347 52.37 -16.94 -46.79
C GLN A 347 52.94 -16.26 -48.05
N ASN A 348 53.26 -14.96 -48.04
CA ASN A 348 53.92 -14.32 -49.22
C ASN A 348 55.20 -13.54 -48.80
N THR A 349 56.29 -14.26 -48.49
CA THR A 349 57.63 -13.77 -48.56
C THR A 349 58.55 -14.87 -49.15
N ASN A 350 58.46 -14.96 -50.46
CA ASN A 350 59.58 -15.55 -51.25
C ASN A 350 59.64 -14.85 -52.59
N GLY A 351 60.76 -14.15 -52.79
CA GLY A 351 61.41 -13.98 -54.03
C GLY A 351 61.05 -12.75 -54.89
N HIS A 352 61.85 -11.69 -54.89
CA HIS A 352 62.76 -11.38 -55.92
C HIS A 352 63.46 -10.05 -55.61
N SER A 353 64.84 -10.11 -55.72
CA SER A 353 65.79 -9.02 -55.68
C SER A 353 65.67 -8.10 -56.91
N CYS A 354 65.84 -6.78 -56.73
CA CYS A 354 66.65 -5.98 -57.69
C CYS A 354 67.09 -4.67 -56.98
N HIS A 355 68.35 -4.45 -57.12
CA HIS A 355 69.19 -3.31 -56.83
C HIS A 355 68.61 -1.86 -56.83
N SER A 356 69.00 -1.07 -55.88
CA SER A 356 69.83 0.14 -56.12
C SER A 356 70.32 0.75 -54.81
N ASP A 357 71.61 1.11 -54.89
CA ASP A 357 72.59 1.54 -53.94
C ASP A 357 72.31 2.85 -53.16
N LEU A 358 73.12 2.91 -52.10
CA LEU A 358 73.94 4.05 -51.54
C LEU A 358 73.28 4.96 -50.48
N GLU A 359 74.05 4.93 -49.36
CA GLU A 359 74.35 6.02 -48.41
C GLU A 359 73.19 6.28 -47.30
N TYR A 360 73.44 5.72 -46.15
CA TYR A 360 73.71 6.42 -44.88
C TYR A 360 74.01 5.40 -43.73
N LYS A 361 75.22 5.07 -43.49
CA LYS A 361 75.66 4.44 -42.24
C LYS A 361 76.15 5.52 -41.31
N THR A 362 75.53 5.78 -40.21
CA THR A 362 76.07 6.16 -38.87
C THR A 362 75.01 6.76 -37.89
N THR A 363 73.80 6.21 -37.75
CA THR A 363 72.88 6.67 -36.66
C THR A 363 72.09 5.55 -36.08
N GLU A 364 72.31 4.29 -36.46
CA GLU A 364 71.46 3.17 -36.09
C GLU A 364 71.74 2.44 -34.73
N GLN A 365 72.84 2.77 -34.05
CA GLN A 365 73.15 2.06 -32.77
C GLN A 365 72.61 2.72 -31.50
N ARG A 366 72.17 3.99 -31.55
CA ARG A 366 71.53 4.59 -30.38
C ARG A 366 69.97 4.53 -30.39
N THR A 367 69.41 4.37 -31.56
CA THR A 367 67.94 4.24 -31.72
C THR A 367 67.42 2.82 -31.44
N SER A 368 68.20 1.77 -31.54
CA SER A 368 67.78 0.39 -31.34
C SER A 368 67.65 0.01 -29.87
N ILE A 369 68.34 0.69 -28.94
CA ILE A 369 68.19 0.44 -27.47
C ILE A 369 67.02 1.21 -26.91
N VAL A 370 66.76 2.44 -27.39
CA VAL A 370 65.60 3.24 -26.96
C VAL A 370 64.30 2.67 -27.54
N SER A 371 64.30 2.16 -28.78
CA SER A 371 63.13 1.53 -29.38
C SER A 371 62.80 0.14 -28.78
N LYS A 372 63.83 -0.61 -28.29
CA LYS A 372 63.54 -1.85 -27.52
C LYS A 372 63.04 -1.59 -26.11
N LEU A 373 63.49 -0.52 -25.45
CA LEU A 373 62.93 -0.09 -24.15
C LEU A 373 61.57 0.54 -24.32
N GLU A 374 61.28 1.34 -25.33
CA GLU A 374 59.94 1.87 -25.64
C GLU A 374 58.96 0.78 -26.09
N ASN A 375 59.40 -0.20 -26.88
CA ASN A 375 58.57 -1.35 -27.29
C ASN A 375 58.34 -2.35 -26.15
N GLY A 376 59.30 -2.49 -25.21
CA GLY A 376 59.13 -3.25 -23.98
C GLY A 376 58.06 -2.61 -23.04
N VAL A 377 58.10 -1.28 -22.90
CA VAL A 377 57.13 -0.52 -22.09
C VAL A 377 55.79 -0.35 -22.81
N LYS A 378 55.82 -0.19 -24.16
CA LYS A 378 54.57 -0.15 -24.95
C LYS A 378 53.86 -1.51 -25.04
N ASN A 379 54.59 -2.63 -25.02
CA ASN A 379 53.94 -3.96 -24.98
C ASN A 379 53.36 -4.31 -23.60
N HIS A 380 53.76 -3.62 -22.53
CA HIS A 380 53.13 -3.76 -21.21
C HIS A 380 51.95 -2.81 -20.99
N ILE A 381 51.76 -1.78 -21.83
CA ILE A 381 50.69 -0.77 -21.67
C ILE A 381 49.58 -0.90 -22.74
N ASN A 382 49.77 -1.67 -23.81
CA ASN A 382 48.85 -1.81 -24.92
C ASN A 382 48.10 -3.16 -24.98
N TYR A 383 47.59 -3.67 -23.82
CA TYR A 383 46.24 -4.28 -23.83
C TYR A 383 45.25 -3.12 -23.75
N GLY A 384 45.30 -2.21 -24.72
CA GLY A 384 44.28 -1.19 -24.91
C GLY A 384 42.97 -1.87 -25.05
N LEU A 385 42.04 -1.56 -24.14
CA LEU A 385 40.61 -1.95 -24.18
C LEU A 385 40.06 -1.68 -25.59
N GLN A 386 40.15 -2.67 -26.48
CA GLN A 386 39.43 -2.62 -27.75
C GLN A 386 37.96 -2.56 -27.41
N LEU A 387 37.29 -1.47 -27.71
CA LEU A 387 35.87 -1.31 -27.52
C LEU A 387 35.12 -2.54 -28.02
N PRO A 388 34.10 -3.01 -27.32
CA PRO A 388 33.28 -4.14 -27.73
C PRO A 388 32.67 -3.90 -29.13
N SER A 389 32.48 -4.95 -29.90
CA SER A 389 31.74 -4.85 -31.16
C SER A 389 30.29 -4.45 -30.95
N THR A 390 29.71 -3.83 -31.97
CA THR A 390 28.26 -3.44 -31.93
C THR A 390 27.37 -4.60 -31.56
N GLU A 391 27.61 -5.77 -32.13
CA GLU A 391 26.82 -6.98 -31.93
C GLU A 391 26.88 -7.49 -30.48
N ASN A 392 28.06 -7.44 -29.85
CA ASN A 392 28.28 -7.86 -28.47
C ASN A 392 27.56 -6.93 -27.49
N ILE A 393 27.54 -5.61 -27.78
CA ILE A 393 26.78 -4.63 -26.98
C ILE A 393 25.28 -4.88 -27.10
N VAL A 394 24.77 -5.26 -28.29
CA VAL A 394 23.34 -5.60 -28.48
C VAL A 394 22.97 -6.84 -27.66
N VAL A 395 23.82 -7.88 -27.66
CA VAL A 395 23.57 -9.09 -26.82
C VAL A 395 23.51 -8.73 -25.34
N LEU A 396 24.42 -7.88 -24.84
CA LEU A 396 24.40 -7.40 -23.47
C LEU A 396 23.14 -6.56 -23.17
N ALA A 397 22.77 -5.66 -24.08
CA ALA A 397 21.59 -4.81 -23.94
C ALA A 397 20.29 -5.65 -23.89
N LEU A 398 20.19 -6.69 -24.71
CA LEU A 398 19.10 -7.66 -24.65
C LEU A 398 19.09 -8.43 -23.32
N SER A 399 20.27 -8.81 -22.81
CA SER A 399 20.33 -9.47 -21.50
C SER A 399 19.90 -8.55 -20.36
N LEU A 400 20.29 -7.27 -20.39
CA LEU A 400 19.85 -6.26 -19.41
C LEU A 400 18.34 -5.97 -19.51
N LEU A 401 17.75 -6.05 -20.70
CA LEU A 401 16.33 -5.85 -20.91
C LEU A 401 15.51 -7.06 -20.42
N ILE A 402 15.94 -8.27 -20.74
CA ILE A 402 15.16 -9.49 -20.52
C ILE A 402 15.40 -10.10 -19.15
N VAL A 403 16.67 -10.32 -18.75
CA VAL A 403 16.99 -11.13 -17.56
C VAL A 403 16.46 -10.52 -16.26
N PRO A 404 16.56 -9.20 -15.99
CA PRO A 404 15.96 -8.61 -14.80
C PRO A 404 14.43 -8.59 -14.83
N PHE A 405 13.78 -8.70 -16.00
CA PHE A 405 12.35 -8.78 -16.14
C PHE A 405 11.78 -10.18 -15.89
N VAL A 406 12.60 -11.22 -16.09
CA VAL A 406 12.17 -12.65 -15.97
C VAL A 406 11.46 -12.95 -14.63
N PRO A 407 11.93 -12.52 -13.45
CA PRO A 407 11.20 -12.77 -12.20
C PRO A 407 9.80 -12.16 -12.13
N ALA A 408 9.52 -11.14 -12.93
CA ALA A 408 8.24 -10.45 -12.98
C ALA A 408 7.35 -10.88 -14.17
N SER A 409 7.82 -11.83 -14.99
CA SER A 409 7.17 -12.25 -16.25
C SER A 409 6.00 -13.23 -16.08
N ASN A 410 5.69 -13.68 -14.86
CA ASN A 410 4.77 -14.77 -14.56
C ASN A 410 5.16 -16.15 -15.19
N LEU A 411 6.41 -16.29 -15.65
CA LEU A 411 6.87 -17.51 -16.32
C LEU A 411 7.15 -18.66 -15.33
N PHE A 412 7.80 -18.36 -14.20
CA PHE A 412 8.20 -19.37 -13.19
C PHE A 412 7.23 -19.43 -12.01
N PHE A 413 6.68 -18.28 -11.61
CA PHE A 413 5.70 -18.15 -10.54
C PHE A 413 4.83 -16.92 -10.81
N TYR A 414 3.63 -16.92 -10.27
CA TYR A 414 2.73 -15.80 -10.43
C TYR A 414 3.13 -14.66 -9.49
N VAL A 415 3.02 -13.43 -10.01
CA VAL A 415 3.27 -12.22 -9.22
C VAL A 415 1.95 -11.49 -8.94
N GLY A 416 1.91 -10.70 -7.88
CA GLY A 416 0.71 -9.98 -7.42
C GLY A 416 0.43 -8.69 -8.20
N PHE A 417 0.71 -8.67 -9.50
CA PHE A 417 0.39 -7.55 -10.40
C PHE A 417 0.34 -8.03 -11.85
N VAL A 418 -0.37 -7.32 -12.72
CA VAL A 418 -0.38 -7.57 -14.16
C VAL A 418 0.80 -6.83 -14.82
N ILE A 419 0.89 -5.52 -14.61
CA ILE A 419 2.01 -4.65 -14.99
C ILE A 419 2.37 -3.79 -13.77
N ALA A 420 3.66 -3.53 -13.58
CA ALA A 420 4.16 -2.54 -12.65
C ALA A 420 5.29 -1.76 -13.34
N GLU A 421 5.09 -0.47 -13.55
CA GLU A 421 6.02 0.39 -14.31
C GLU A 421 7.40 0.42 -13.66
N ARG A 422 7.47 0.47 -12.32
CA ARG A 422 8.72 0.46 -11.55
C ARG A 422 9.60 -0.78 -11.79
N VAL A 423 9.00 -1.93 -12.15
CA VAL A 423 9.77 -3.16 -12.46
C VAL A 423 10.65 -2.98 -13.69
N LEU A 424 10.27 -2.07 -14.59
CA LEU A 424 11.03 -1.74 -15.80
C LEU A 424 12.25 -0.83 -15.54
N TYR A 425 12.51 -0.41 -14.30
CA TYR A 425 13.62 0.47 -13.94
C TYR A 425 15.00 -0.09 -14.36
N ILE A 426 15.31 -1.34 -13.99
CA ILE A 426 16.57 -2.00 -14.42
C ILE A 426 16.51 -2.43 -15.89
N PRO A 427 15.44 -3.06 -16.40
CA PRO A 427 15.31 -3.37 -17.84
C PRO A 427 15.46 -2.16 -18.77
N SER A 428 15.04 -0.97 -18.36
CA SER A 428 15.19 0.25 -19.18
C SER A 428 16.66 0.60 -19.51
N MET A 429 17.62 0.15 -18.69
CA MET A 429 19.07 0.28 -19.01
C MET A 429 19.40 -0.43 -20.32
N GLY A 430 18.89 -1.66 -20.49
CA GLY A 430 19.02 -2.42 -21.74
C GLY A 430 18.34 -1.73 -22.92
N PHE A 431 17.12 -1.21 -22.69
CA PHE A 431 16.40 -0.42 -23.70
C PHE A 431 17.18 0.83 -24.14
N CYS A 432 17.69 1.62 -23.20
CA CYS A 432 18.50 2.82 -23.50
C CYS A 432 19.75 2.47 -24.31
N LEU A 433 20.42 1.34 -24.01
CA LEU A 433 21.53 0.85 -24.80
C LEU A 433 21.13 0.49 -26.23
N LEU A 434 19.99 -0.22 -26.43
CA LEU A 434 19.48 -0.58 -27.75
C LEU A 434 19.14 0.65 -28.59
N ILE A 435 18.46 1.64 -28.04
CA ILE A 435 18.15 2.90 -28.72
C ILE A 435 19.43 3.65 -29.11
N THR A 436 20.40 3.71 -28.19
CA THR A 436 21.70 4.33 -28.45
C THR A 436 22.44 3.62 -29.57
N MET A 437 22.42 2.28 -29.59
CA MET A 437 23.04 1.49 -30.67
C MET A 437 22.32 1.71 -32.01
N GLY A 438 21.00 1.79 -32.01
CA GLY A 438 20.22 2.11 -33.21
C GLY A 438 20.58 3.49 -33.77
N ALA A 439 20.59 4.52 -32.92
CA ALA A 439 20.97 5.88 -33.31
C ALA A 439 22.42 5.94 -33.83
N ARG A 440 23.37 5.27 -33.17
CA ARG A 440 24.76 5.15 -33.64
C ARG A 440 24.86 4.46 -34.99
N ALA A 441 24.14 3.39 -35.20
CA ALA A 441 24.12 2.66 -36.47
C ALA A 441 23.59 3.52 -37.62
N LEU A 442 22.48 4.27 -37.37
CA LEU A 442 21.92 5.21 -38.34
C LEU A 442 22.92 6.33 -38.66
N TYR A 443 23.59 6.89 -37.64
CA TYR A 443 24.60 7.94 -37.81
C TYR A 443 25.79 7.46 -38.66
N ILE A 444 26.27 6.23 -38.41
CA ILE A 444 27.41 5.66 -39.17
C ILE A 444 27.04 5.40 -40.64
N LYS A 445 25.79 4.92 -40.89
CA LYS A 445 25.27 4.68 -42.24
C LYS A 445 24.94 5.96 -43.00
N ALA A 446 24.69 7.06 -42.32
CA ALA A 446 24.38 8.36 -42.94
C ALA A 446 25.62 8.92 -43.65
N GLN A 447 25.60 9.01 -44.98
CA GLN A 447 26.69 9.55 -45.81
C GLN A 447 26.66 11.07 -45.83
N LYS A 448 25.45 11.70 -45.86
CA LYS A 448 25.30 13.16 -45.92
C LYS A 448 25.32 13.77 -44.52
N SER A 449 26.00 14.93 -44.38
CA SER A 449 26.09 15.69 -43.13
C SER A 449 24.70 16.03 -42.58
N PHE A 450 23.77 16.44 -43.45
CA PHE A 450 22.37 16.71 -43.07
C PHE A 450 21.71 15.52 -42.38
N LEU A 451 21.86 14.30 -42.90
CA LEU A 451 21.32 13.09 -42.29
C LEU A 451 21.92 12.81 -40.91
N LYS A 452 23.21 13.08 -40.73
CA LYS A 452 23.86 12.97 -39.42
C LYS A 452 23.28 13.97 -38.40
N SER A 453 23.06 15.21 -38.84
CA SER A 453 22.42 16.24 -38.01
C SER A 453 20.96 15.88 -37.66
N LEU A 454 20.24 15.26 -38.60
CA LEU A 454 18.87 14.80 -38.35
C LEU A 454 18.83 13.68 -37.27
N VAL A 455 19.80 12.76 -37.24
CA VAL A 455 19.90 11.74 -36.19
C VAL A 455 20.12 12.38 -34.82
N PHE A 456 21.00 13.38 -34.72
CA PHE A 456 21.22 14.10 -33.46
C PHE A 456 20.01 14.91 -33.04
N LEU A 457 19.31 15.57 -33.99
CA LEU A 457 18.08 16.29 -33.69
C LEU A 457 16.99 15.35 -33.18
N ALA A 458 16.80 14.20 -33.82
CA ALA A 458 15.85 13.19 -33.36
C ALA A 458 16.21 12.66 -31.96
N ALA A 459 17.47 12.38 -31.70
CA ALA A 459 17.95 11.95 -30.39
C ALA A 459 17.69 13.00 -29.29
N ALA A 460 17.98 14.27 -29.58
CA ALA A 460 17.71 15.38 -28.66
C ALA A 460 16.20 15.56 -28.43
N SER A 461 15.38 15.46 -29.49
CA SER A 461 13.92 15.55 -29.40
C SER A 461 13.33 14.46 -28.51
N ILE A 462 13.83 13.23 -28.55
CA ILE A 462 13.39 12.13 -27.68
C ILE A 462 13.70 12.47 -26.21
N ILE A 463 14.92 12.95 -25.91
CA ILE A 463 15.30 13.33 -24.53
C ILE A 463 14.40 14.43 -24.00
N VAL A 464 14.13 15.48 -24.81
CA VAL A 464 13.28 16.60 -24.42
C VAL A 464 11.84 16.12 -24.20
N PHE A 465 11.30 15.32 -25.12
CA PHE A 465 9.95 14.77 -25.00
C PHE A 465 9.79 13.91 -23.75
N TYR A 466 10.75 12.99 -23.50
CA TYR A 466 10.74 12.14 -22.32
C TYR A 466 10.89 12.97 -21.04
N GLY A 467 11.79 13.97 -21.03
CA GLY A 467 11.97 14.85 -19.89
C GLY A 467 10.70 15.65 -19.55
N MET A 468 10.05 16.23 -20.56
CA MET A 468 8.76 16.92 -20.36
C MET A 468 7.68 15.98 -19.81
N LYS A 469 7.57 14.76 -20.39
CA LYS A 469 6.61 13.77 -19.92
C LYS A 469 6.91 13.33 -18.49
N THR A 470 8.18 13.19 -18.11
CA THR A 470 8.61 12.88 -16.73
C THR A 470 8.18 13.97 -15.76
N VAL A 471 8.43 15.24 -16.08
CA VAL A 471 8.02 16.37 -15.22
C VAL A 471 6.51 16.44 -15.05
N VAL A 472 5.75 16.23 -16.13
CA VAL A 472 4.27 16.18 -16.07
C VAL A 472 3.81 14.99 -15.21
N ARG A 473 4.39 13.80 -15.42
CA ARG A 473 4.02 12.59 -14.68
C ARG A 473 4.38 12.68 -13.20
N ASN A 474 5.46 13.34 -12.81
CA ASN A 474 5.77 13.62 -11.41
C ASN A 474 4.65 14.44 -10.74
N GLY A 475 4.02 15.38 -11.49
CA GLY A 475 2.85 16.12 -11.00
C GLY A 475 1.65 15.23 -10.64
N ASP A 476 1.47 14.11 -11.35
CA ASP A 476 0.42 13.14 -11.01
C ASP A 476 0.69 12.47 -9.63
N TRP A 477 1.96 12.31 -9.24
CA TRP A 477 2.38 11.73 -7.96
C TRP A 477 2.42 12.75 -6.81
N LYS A 478 1.92 13.99 -7.02
CA LYS A 478 1.96 15.04 -6.00
C LYS A 478 1.10 14.71 -4.78
N ASN A 479 -0.08 14.14 -4.99
CA ASN A 479 -0.98 13.68 -3.94
C ASN A 479 -1.89 12.54 -4.46
N GLU A 480 -2.57 11.85 -3.54
CA GLU A 480 -3.44 10.72 -3.89
C GLU A 480 -4.57 11.10 -4.84
N GLU A 481 -5.16 12.30 -4.72
CA GLU A 481 -6.26 12.74 -5.60
C GLU A 481 -5.79 12.86 -7.05
N MET A 482 -4.65 13.54 -7.30
CA MET A 482 -4.09 13.69 -8.64
C MET A 482 -3.67 12.34 -9.22
N LEU A 483 -3.05 11.50 -8.39
CA LEU A 483 -2.61 10.18 -8.78
C LEU A 483 -3.78 9.31 -9.26
N TYR A 484 -4.87 9.25 -8.49
CA TYR A 484 -6.03 8.44 -8.85
C TYR A 484 -6.78 9.01 -10.04
N ARG A 485 -6.90 10.34 -10.18
CA ARG A 485 -7.49 10.98 -11.37
C ARG A 485 -6.71 10.63 -12.65
N SER A 486 -5.38 10.61 -12.61
CA SER A 486 -4.54 10.22 -13.75
C SER A 486 -4.71 8.74 -14.15
N GLY A 487 -5.05 7.87 -13.20
CA GLY A 487 -5.24 6.44 -13.43
C GLY A 487 -6.61 6.03 -14.00
N ILE A 488 -7.59 6.94 -14.05
CA ILE A 488 -8.96 6.62 -14.49
C ILE A 488 -8.98 6.05 -15.92
N GLN A 489 -8.11 6.51 -16.81
CA GLN A 489 -8.06 6.03 -18.20
C GLN A 489 -7.58 4.59 -18.33
N VAL A 490 -6.75 4.11 -17.39
CA VAL A 490 -6.13 2.78 -17.43
C VAL A 490 -6.90 1.78 -16.58
N ASN A 491 -7.20 2.15 -15.34
CA ASN A 491 -7.91 1.30 -14.38
C ASN A 491 -9.06 2.06 -13.71
N PRO A 492 -10.16 2.32 -14.45
CA PRO A 492 -11.25 3.16 -13.95
C PRO A 492 -11.88 2.63 -12.66
N ALA A 493 -12.07 1.31 -12.53
CA ALA A 493 -12.70 0.72 -11.36
C ALA A 493 -11.92 1.01 -10.07
N LYS A 494 -10.61 0.76 -10.08
CA LYS A 494 -9.75 0.98 -8.91
C LYS A 494 -9.49 2.46 -8.66
N ALA A 495 -9.27 3.23 -9.73
CA ALA A 495 -9.00 4.66 -9.64
C ALA A 495 -10.18 5.44 -9.05
N TRP A 496 -11.40 5.22 -9.55
CA TRP A 496 -12.61 5.83 -8.99
C TRP A 496 -12.86 5.40 -7.54
N GLY A 497 -12.63 4.11 -7.21
CA GLY A 497 -12.80 3.61 -5.84
C GLY A 497 -11.85 4.28 -4.85
N ASN A 498 -10.57 4.36 -5.19
CA ASN A 498 -9.59 5.03 -4.34
C ASN A 498 -9.82 6.55 -4.26
N LEU A 499 -10.21 7.18 -5.38
CA LEU A 499 -10.60 8.58 -5.39
C LEU A 499 -11.79 8.85 -4.47
N GLY A 500 -12.78 7.96 -4.44
CA GLY A 500 -13.91 8.03 -3.52
C GLY A 500 -13.46 8.05 -2.04
N ASN A 501 -12.48 7.22 -1.68
CA ASN A 501 -11.91 7.23 -0.32
C ASN A 501 -11.26 8.58 0.01
N VAL A 502 -10.49 9.16 -0.91
CA VAL A 502 -9.84 10.47 -0.72
C VAL A 502 -10.89 11.57 -0.57
N LEU A 503 -11.88 11.62 -1.45
CA LEU A 503 -12.95 12.62 -1.42
C LEU A 503 -13.78 12.53 -0.13
N LYS A 504 -14.06 11.29 0.36
CA LYS A 504 -14.71 11.09 1.65
C LYS A 504 -13.87 11.68 2.80
N ASN A 505 -12.57 11.39 2.83
CA ASN A 505 -11.68 11.91 3.86
C ASN A 505 -11.55 13.45 3.82
N GLN A 506 -11.76 14.07 2.65
CA GLN A 506 -11.82 15.53 2.48
C GLN A 506 -13.19 16.14 2.87
N GLY A 507 -14.17 15.32 3.26
CA GLY A 507 -15.53 15.77 3.56
C GLY A 507 -16.40 16.06 2.32
N LYS A 508 -15.94 15.76 1.09
CA LYS A 508 -16.67 15.92 -0.16
C LYS A 508 -17.60 14.72 -0.40
N ILE A 509 -18.66 14.62 0.41
CA ILE A 509 -19.51 13.42 0.50
C ILE A 509 -20.22 13.11 -0.83
N SER A 510 -20.79 14.11 -1.51
CA SER A 510 -21.50 13.93 -2.79
C SER A 510 -20.57 13.41 -3.90
N ASP A 511 -19.36 13.97 -3.97
CA ASP A 511 -18.37 13.58 -4.97
C ASP A 511 -17.83 12.17 -4.67
N ALA A 512 -17.67 11.82 -3.38
CA ALA A 512 -17.28 10.49 -2.93
C ALA A 512 -18.35 9.44 -3.32
N GLU A 513 -19.64 9.73 -3.10
CA GLU A 513 -20.74 8.86 -3.52
C GLU A 513 -20.71 8.62 -5.03
N THR A 514 -20.54 9.69 -5.82
CA THR A 514 -20.44 9.61 -7.28
C THR A 514 -19.23 8.77 -7.71
N ALA A 515 -18.08 8.96 -7.06
CA ALA A 515 -16.88 8.19 -7.35
C ALA A 515 -17.04 6.69 -7.06
N TYR A 516 -17.64 6.31 -5.92
CA TYR A 516 -17.93 4.91 -5.62
C TYR A 516 -18.92 4.28 -6.60
N ARG A 517 -19.97 5.02 -7.00
CA ARG A 517 -20.92 4.54 -8.01
C ARG A 517 -20.25 4.34 -9.37
N ASN A 518 -19.34 5.24 -9.78
CA ASN A 518 -18.55 5.09 -11.00
C ASN A 518 -17.63 3.87 -10.91
N ALA A 519 -16.96 3.64 -9.80
CA ALA A 519 -16.14 2.43 -9.60
C ALA A 519 -16.96 1.15 -9.79
N LEU A 520 -18.15 1.09 -9.19
CA LEU A 520 -19.06 -0.05 -9.26
C LEU A 520 -19.74 -0.19 -10.64
N TYR A 521 -19.86 0.88 -11.41
CA TYR A 521 -20.30 0.84 -12.82
C TYR A 521 -19.30 0.05 -13.68
N TYR A 522 -18.01 0.30 -13.51
CA TYR A 522 -16.97 -0.44 -14.24
C TYR A 522 -16.77 -1.86 -13.71
N ARG A 523 -16.92 -2.08 -12.40
CA ARG A 523 -16.80 -3.40 -11.78
C ARG A 523 -17.74 -3.53 -10.59
N SER A 524 -18.86 -4.20 -10.79
CA SER A 524 -19.97 -4.29 -9.82
C SER A 524 -19.69 -5.14 -8.57
N ASN A 525 -18.69 -6.04 -8.62
CA ASN A 525 -18.40 -7.00 -7.54
C ASN A 525 -17.22 -6.60 -6.63
N MET A 526 -16.93 -5.31 -6.51
CA MET A 526 -15.87 -4.80 -5.64
C MET A 526 -16.37 -4.70 -4.19
N ALA A 527 -16.19 -5.75 -3.40
CA ALA A 527 -16.69 -5.84 -2.02
C ALA A 527 -16.31 -4.63 -1.15
N ASP A 528 -15.06 -4.14 -1.27
CA ASP A 528 -14.59 -2.98 -0.50
C ASP A 528 -15.31 -1.69 -0.91
N MET A 529 -15.60 -1.50 -2.20
CA MET A 529 -16.32 -0.32 -2.70
C MET A 529 -17.81 -0.38 -2.36
N LEU A 530 -18.42 -1.56 -2.45
CA LEU A 530 -19.80 -1.79 -1.98
C LEU A 530 -19.93 -1.48 -0.49
N TYR A 531 -18.99 -1.94 0.31
CA TYR A 531 -18.92 -1.65 1.75
C TYR A 531 -18.74 -0.15 2.03
N ASN A 532 -17.79 0.51 1.35
CA ASN A 532 -17.51 1.94 1.56
C ASN A 532 -18.69 2.83 1.15
N LEU A 533 -19.38 2.48 0.07
CA LEU A 533 -20.61 3.17 -0.33
C LEU A 533 -21.73 2.94 0.69
N GLY A 534 -21.89 1.71 1.18
CA GLY A 534 -22.83 1.39 2.26
C GLY A 534 -22.55 2.20 3.52
N LEU A 535 -21.27 2.33 3.91
CA LEU A 535 -20.86 3.13 5.06
C LEU A 535 -21.17 4.62 4.86
N LEU A 536 -20.88 5.18 3.69
CA LEU A 536 -21.20 6.56 3.34
C LEU A 536 -22.71 6.83 3.41
N LEU A 537 -23.53 5.92 2.90
CA LEU A 537 -25.00 6.01 2.94
C LEU A 537 -25.54 5.88 4.38
N GLN A 538 -24.94 5.03 5.20
CA GLN A 538 -25.26 4.90 6.62
C GLN A 538 -24.97 6.20 7.38
N GLU A 539 -23.82 6.81 7.17
CA GLU A 539 -23.43 8.11 7.73
C GLU A 539 -24.42 9.22 7.33
N ASN A 540 -25.01 9.14 6.13
CA ASN A 540 -26.05 10.03 5.62
C ASN A 540 -27.49 9.60 6.00
N SER A 541 -27.64 8.68 6.94
CA SER A 541 -28.95 8.15 7.41
C SER A 541 -29.81 7.46 6.34
N LYS A 542 -29.24 7.08 5.20
CA LYS A 542 -29.90 6.32 4.13
C LYS A 542 -29.80 4.81 4.41
N PHE A 543 -30.41 4.35 5.53
CA PHE A 543 -30.19 3.00 6.06
C PHE A 543 -30.67 1.86 5.14
N SER A 544 -31.76 2.06 4.38
CA SER A 544 -32.26 1.04 3.45
C SER A 544 -31.30 0.78 2.29
N GLU A 545 -30.75 1.84 1.71
CA GLU A 545 -29.74 1.73 0.65
C GLU A 545 -28.44 1.15 1.22
N ALA A 546 -28.00 1.58 2.40
CA ALA A 546 -26.82 1.05 3.06
C ALA A 546 -26.92 -0.46 3.26
N LEU A 547 -28.04 -0.98 3.77
CA LEU A 547 -28.30 -2.41 3.92
C LEU A 547 -28.23 -3.17 2.58
N HIS A 548 -28.75 -2.58 1.51
CA HIS A 548 -28.66 -3.16 0.17
C HIS A 548 -27.19 -3.34 -0.27
N TYR A 549 -26.37 -2.29 -0.14
CA TYR A 549 -24.96 -2.36 -0.53
C TYR A 549 -24.13 -3.27 0.38
N TYR A 550 -24.39 -3.32 1.68
CA TYR A 550 -23.74 -4.28 2.58
C TYR A 550 -24.09 -5.74 2.20
N LYS A 551 -25.33 -6.01 1.83
CA LYS A 551 -25.74 -7.34 1.35
C LYS A 551 -25.01 -7.73 0.07
N LEU A 552 -24.84 -6.80 -0.87
CA LEU A 552 -24.03 -7.01 -2.08
C LEU A 552 -22.55 -7.23 -1.73
N ALA A 553 -21.99 -6.47 -0.77
CA ALA A 553 -20.62 -6.64 -0.30
C ALA A 553 -20.39 -8.03 0.30
N ILE A 554 -21.32 -8.51 1.14
CA ILE A 554 -21.31 -9.86 1.72
C ILE A 554 -21.41 -10.92 0.62
N GLY A 555 -22.26 -10.73 -0.39
CA GLY A 555 -22.38 -11.62 -1.55
C GLY A 555 -21.09 -11.71 -2.36
N SER A 556 -20.39 -10.59 -2.51
CA SER A 556 -19.12 -10.52 -3.24
C SER A 556 -17.93 -11.08 -2.45
N ARG A 557 -17.92 -10.90 -1.12
CA ARG A 557 -16.90 -11.41 -0.19
C ARG A 557 -17.56 -11.86 1.12
N PRO A 558 -17.93 -13.14 1.23
CA PRO A 558 -18.56 -13.68 2.44
C PRO A 558 -17.72 -13.59 3.71
N THR A 559 -16.41 -13.38 3.60
CA THR A 559 -15.48 -13.23 4.73
C THR A 559 -15.33 -11.78 5.22
N LEU A 560 -16.08 -10.83 4.69
CA LEU A 560 -16.00 -9.41 5.07
C LEU A 560 -16.78 -9.13 6.38
N ALA A 561 -16.18 -9.43 7.52
CA ALA A 561 -16.79 -9.31 8.86
C ALA A 561 -17.36 -7.91 9.14
N SER A 562 -16.70 -6.84 8.68
CA SER A 562 -17.16 -5.46 8.87
C SER A 562 -18.51 -5.16 8.21
N ALA A 563 -18.84 -5.82 7.10
CA ALA A 563 -20.14 -5.66 6.45
C ALA A 563 -21.27 -6.33 7.26
N TYR A 564 -21.01 -7.49 7.85
CA TYR A 564 -21.95 -8.13 8.79
C TYR A 564 -22.15 -7.28 10.04
N LEU A 565 -21.06 -6.74 10.60
CA LEU A 565 -21.11 -5.87 11.78
C LEU A 565 -22.04 -4.68 11.55
N ASN A 566 -21.81 -3.91 10.49
CA ASN A 566 -22.62 -2.71 10.21
C ASN A 566 -24.06 -3.07 9.84
N THR A 567 -24.28 -4.18 9.12
CA THR A 567 -25.64 -4.70 8.85
C THR A 567 -26.36 -5.00 10.15
N GLY A 568 -25.70 -5.72 11.07
CA GLY A 568 -26.29 -6.07 12.36
C GLY A 568 -26.60 -4.85 13.22
N ILE A 569 -25.72 -3.84 13.23
CA ILE A 569 -25.95 -2.58 13.96
C ILE A 569 -27.18 -1.83 13.42
N ILE A 570 -27.33 -1.71 12.10
CA ILE A 570 -28.49 -1.06 11.50
C ILE A 570 -29.77 -1.83 11.85
N LEU A 571 -29.75 -3.15 11.71
CA LEU A 571 -30.91 -3.99 12.03
C LEU A 571 -31.33 -3.88 13.51
N MET A 572 -30.34 -3.87 14.42
CA MET A 572 -30.58 -3.68 15.86
C MET A 572 -31.19 -2.30 16.15
N ASN A 573 -30.68 -1.24 15.53
CA ASN A 573 -31.24 0.12 15.70
C ASN A 573 -32.64 0.27 15.09
N GLN A 574 -33.04 -0.58 14.13
CA GLN A 574 -34.39 -0.65 13.58
C GLN A 574 -35.31 -1.55 14.38
N GLY A 575 -34.87 -2.15 15.49
CA GLY A 575 -35.65 -3.10 16.31
C GLY A 575 -35.81 -4.48 15.68
N ARG A 576 -35.12 -4.79 14.57
CA ARG A 576 -35.15 -6.11 13.89
C ARG A 576 -34.15 -7.08 14.56
N ASN A 577 -34.39 -7.33 15.86
CA ASN A 577 -33.45 -8.00 16.76
C ASN A 577 -33.06 -9.42 16.32
N GLU A 578 -34.03 -10.21 15.82
CA GLU A 578 -33.77 -11.57 15.36
C GLU A 578 -32.88 -11.63 14.13
N GLU A 579 -33.02 -10.69 13.21
CA GLU A 579 -32.17 -10.61 12.03
C GLU A 579 -30.79 -10.09 12.40
N ALA A 580 -30.69 -9.11 13.31
CA ALA A 580 -29.43 -8.64 13.86
C ALA A 580 -28.67 -9.78 14.56
N ARG A 581 -29.33 -10.56 15.40
CA ARG A 581 -28.77 -11.73 16.09
C ARG A 581 -28.15 -12.73 15.10
N ARG A 582 -28.92 -13.13 14.09
CA ARG A 582 -28.44 -14.05 13.04
C ARG A 582 -27.25 -13.49 12.28
N THR A 583 -27.23 -12.18 12.02
CA THR A 583 -26.14 -11.52 11.30
C THR A 583 -24.86 -11.49 12.13
N PHE A 584 -24.96 -11.17 13.42
CA PHE A 584 -23.81 -11.19 14.33
C PHE A 584 -23.25 -12.60 14.56
N LEU A 585 -24.12 -13.62 14.66
CA LEU A 585 -23.69 -15.02 14.75
C LEU A 585 -22.91 -15.44 13.50
N LYS A 586 -23.43 -15.17 12.30
CA LYS A 586 -22.70 -15.43 11.05
C LYS A 586 -21.34 -14.72 11.00
N CYS A 587 -21.27 -13.49 11.52
CA CYS A 587 -20.01 -12.76 11.63
C CYS A 587 -19.01 -13.48 12.54
N SER A 588 -19.45 -14.00 13.68
CA SER A 588 -18.58 -14.69 14.66
C SER A 588 -18.06 -16.03 14.18
N GLU A 589 -18.76 -16.67 13.23
CA GLU A 589 -18.41 -17.96 12.63
C GLU A 589 -17.45 -17.85 11.44
N ILE A 590 -17.12 -16.64 10.96
CA ILE A 590 -16.21 -16.45 9.82
C ILE A 590 -14.80 -16.92 10.20
N PRO A 591 -14.19 -17.86 9.44
CA PRO A 591 -12.87 -18.38 9.75
C PRO A 591 -11.76 -17.34 9.56
N ASP A 592 -10.72 -17.44 10.39
CA ASP A 592 -9.55 -16.56 10.37
C ASP A 592 -8.53 -16.88 9.25
N GLU A 593 -8.84 -17.80 8.33
CA GLU A 593 -7.93 -18.28 7.31
C GLU A 593 -7.90 -17.41 6.05
N ASN A 594 -6.73 -17.25 5.46
CA ASN A 594 -6.51 -16.57 4.16
C ASN A 594 -7.02 -15.12 4.08
N LEU A 595 -6.95 -14.37 5.18
CA LEU A 595 -7.41 -12.99 5.26
C LEU A 595 -6.32 -12.00 4.87
N LYS A 596 -6.68 -10.94 4.13
CA LYS A 596 -5.77 -9.83 3.80
C LYS A 596 -5.27 -9.09 5.05
N ASP A 597 -6.14 -8.88 6.02
CA ASP A 597 -5.85 -8.22 7.30
C ASP A 597 -6.51 -8.99 8.44
N PRO A 598 -5.76 -9.94 9.04
CA PRO A 598 -6.28 -10.74 10.15
C PRO A 598 -6.64 -9.91 11.39
N ASN A 599 -5.93 -8.80 11.64
CA ASN A 599 -6.19 -7.96 12.82
C ASN A 599 -7.48 -7.17 12.67
N ALA A 600 -7.72 -6.55 11.51
CA ALA A 600 -8.97 -5.87 11.22
C ALA A 600 -10.16 -6.84 11.22
N HIS A 601 -9.98 -8.06 10.69
CA HIS A 601 -10.99 -9.10 10.74
C HIS A 601 -11.34 -9.48 12.17
N LYS A 602 -10.34 -9.83 13.01
CA LYS A 602 -10.55 -10.17 14.43
C LYS A 602 -11.18 -9.05 15.20
N SER A 603 -10.81 -7.79 14.93
CA SER A 603 -11.46 -6.62 15.53
C SER A 603 -12.94 -6.53 15.17
N SER A 604 -13.29 -6.79 13.92
CA SER A 604 -14.70 -6.79 13.46
C SER A 604 -15.49 -7.94 14.07
N VAL A 605 -14.93 -9.14 14.12
CA VAL A 605 -15.54 -10.31 14.77
C VAL A 605 -15.75 -10.07 16.26
N THR A 606 -14.76 -9.52 16.97
CA THR A 606 -14.90 -9.14 18.38
C THR A 606 -16.01 -8.10 18.57
N SER A 607 -16.13 -7.13 17.67
CA SER A 607 -17.21 -6.14 17.69
C SER A 607 -18.58 -6.76 17.39
N CYS A 608 -18.67 -7.78 16.52
CA CYS A 608 -19.91 -8.53 16.30
C CYS A 608 -20.35 -9.25 17.56
N LEU A 609 -19.43 -9.93 18.24
CA LEU A 609 -19.70 -10.61 19.52
C LEU A 609 -20.09 -9.60 20.60
N TYR A 610 -19.41 -8.47 20.68
CA TYR A 610 -19.79 -7.40 21.60
C TYR A 610 -21.24 -6.93 21.39
N ASN A 611 -21.65 -6.66 20.14
CA ASN A 611 -23.01 -6.21 19.84
C ASN A 611 -24.03 -7.33 20.03
N LEU A 612 -23.67 -8.58 19.77
CA LEU A 612 -24.52 -9.74 20.06
C LEU A 612 -24.76 -9.87 21.57
N GLY A 613 -23.70 -9.76 22.38
CA GLY A 613 -23.83 -9.76 23.84
C GLY A 613 -24.66 -8.60 24.36
N LYS A 614 -24.50 -7.41 23.77
CA LYS A 614 -25.34 -6.24 24.09
C LYS A 614 -26.81 -6.51 23.77
N LEU A 615 -27.10 -7.13 22.64
CA LEU A 615 -28.48 -7.50 22.26
C LEU A 615 -29.08 -8.49 23.26
N TYR A 616 -28.35 -9.52 23.67
CA TYR A 616 -28.83 -10.45 24.73
C TYR A 616 -29.01 -9.75 26.06
N HIS A 617 -28.14 -8.85 26.44
CA HIS A 617 -28.25 -8.06 27.65
C HIS A 617 -29.53 -7.19 27.66
N GLU A 618 -29.81 -6.49 26.56
CA GLU A 618 -31.03 -5.68 26.39
C GLU A 618 -32.33 -6.53 26.43
N GLN A 619 -32.26 -7.81 25.99
CA GLN A 619 -33.35 -8.78 26.07
C GLN A 619 -33.51 -9.44 27.46
N GLY A 620 -32.64 -9.09 28.43
CA GLY A 620 -32.65 -9.67 29.77
C GLY A 620 -31.92 -11.02 29.89
N GLN A 621 -31.30 -11.51 28.80
CA GLN A 621 -30.54 -12.78 28.76
C GLN A 621 -29.09 -12.55 29.19
N HIS A 622 -28.91 -12.22 30.48
CA HIS A 622 -27.59 -11.75 30.97
C HIS A 622 -26.52 -12.86 31.02
N GLU A 623 -26.91 -14.12 31.24
CA GLU A 623 -25.99 -15.26 31.22
C GLU A 623 -25.49 -15.54 29.82
N ASP A 624 -26.35 -15.54 28.80
CA ASP A 624 -26.00 -15.70 27.41
C ASP A 624 -25.08 -14.54 26.93
N ALA A 625 -25.37 -13.30 27.37
CA ALA A 625 -24.54 -12.15 27.12
C ALA A 625 -23.13 -12.34 27.66
N LEU A 626 -22.96 -12.86 28.88
CA LEU A 626 -21.65 -13.12 29.48
C LEU A 626 -20.86 -14.17 28.72
N LEU A 627 -21.50 -15.26 28.26
CA LEU A 627 -20.84 -16.28 27.45
C LEU A 627 -20.27 -15.69 26.16
N VAL A 628 -21.06 -14.86 25.48
CA VAL A 628 -20.65 -14.20 24.22
C VAL A 628 -19.54 -13.17 24.48
N TYR A 629 -19.59 -12.42 25.57
CA TYR A 629 -18.52 -11.49 25.94
C TYR A 629 -17.21 -12.22 26.26
N GLN A 630 -17.26 -13.37 26.91
CA GLN A 630 -16.09 -14.21 27.17
C GLN A 630 -15.48 -14.72 25.86
N GLU A 631 -16.29 -15.14 24.90
CA GLU A 631 -15.83 -15.52 23.57
C GLU A 631 -15.18 -14.32 22.85
N ALA A 632 -15.75 -13.12 22.99
CA ALA A 632 -15.19 -11.90 22.43
C ALA A 632 -13.78 -11.63 22.98
N ILE A 633 -13.55 -11.81 24.28
CA ILE A 633 -12.24 -11.68 24.91
C ILE A 633 -11.22 -12.69 24.34
N GLN A 634 -11.62 -13.94 24.14
CA GLN A 634 -10.74 -14.98 23.59
C GLN A 634 -10.31 -14.68 22.15
N LYS A 635 -11.19 -14.12 21.32
CA LYS A 635 -10.95 -13.78 19.92
C LYS A 635 -10.33 -12.41 19.72
N MET A 636 -10.29 -11.59 20.76
CA MET A 636 -9.86 -10.20 20.71
C MET A 636 -8.37 -10.06 20.33
N PRO A 637 -8.05 -9.25 19.30
CA PRO A 637 -6.65 -8.95 18.98
C PRO A 637 -6.03 -7.98 19.99
N ARG A 638 -4.70 -8.02 20.14
CA ARG A 638 -3.98 -7.17 21.12
C ARG A 638 -4.22 -5.67 20.95
N GLN A 639 -4.54 -5.21 19.76
CA GLN A 639 -4.76 -3.78 19.44
C GLN A 639 -6.21 -3.35 19.69
N PHE A 640 -7.10 -4.25 20.03
CA PHE A 640 -8.50 -3.93 20.31
C PHE A 640 -8.62 -3.16 21.62
N ALA A 641 -9.50 -2.16 21.63
CA ALA A 641 -9.76 -1.34 22.81
C ALA A 641 -10.90 -1.97 23.65
N PRO A 642 -10.60 -2.70 24.73
CA PRO A 642 -11.56 -3.58 25.39
C PRO A 642 -12.47 -2.90 26.42
N GLN A 643 -12.25 -1.62 26.72
CA GLN A 643 -12.91 -0.92 27.82
C GLN A 643 -14.44 -1.01 27.79
N SER A 644 -15.04 -0.88 26.59
CA SER A 644 -16.50 -0.96 26.44
C SER A 644 -17.01 -2.38 26.67
N LEU A 645 -16.28 -3.39 26.20
CA LEU A 645 -16.58 -4.79 26.43
C LEU A 645 -16.55 -5.14 27.92
N TYR A 646 -15.49 -4.72 28.62
CA TYR A 646 -15.35 -4.95 30.06
C TYR A 646 -16.45 -4.23 30.87
N ASN A 647 -16.81 -3.01 30.47
CA ASN A 647 -17.91 -2.29 31.09
C ASN A 647 -19.23 -3.03 30.95
N MET A 648 -19.56 -3.57 29.76
CA MET A 648 -20.80 -4.33 29.53
C MET A 648 -20.81 -5.66 30.31
N MET A 649 -19.65 -6.30 30.47
CA MET A 649 -19.54 -7.46 31.35
C MET A 649 -19.87 -7.10 32.80
N GLY A 650 -19.34 -5.97 33.29
CA GLY A 650 -19.66 -5.45 34.60
C GLY A 650 -21.17 -5.21 34.77
N GLU A 651 -21.83 -4.62 33.78
CA GLU A 651 -23.28 -4.41 33.79
C GLU A 651 -24.07 -5.72 33.81
N ALA A 652 -23.64 -6.72 33.02
CA ALA A 652 -24.29 -8.03 33.00
C ALA A 652 -24.18 -8.75 34.35
N TYR A 653 -22.99 -8.70 34.98
CA TYR A 653 -22.81 -9.22 36.34
C TYR A 653 -23.64 -8.48 37.40
N MET A 654 -23.80 -7.16 37.25
CA MET A 654 -24.69 -6.38 38.11
C MET A 654 -26.15 -6.83 38.02
N ARG A 655 -26.62 -7.08 36.80
CA ARG A 655 -27.99 -7.59 36.58
C ARG A 655 -28.23 -8.98 37.16
N LEU A 656 -27.17 -9.78 37.27
CA LEU A 656 -27.15 -11.09 37.92
C LEU A 656 -26.88 -11.01 39.41
N ASN A 657 -26.81 -9.82 40.00
CA ASN A 657 -26.54 -9.53 41.41
C ASN A 657 -25.17 -10.05 41.90
N LYS A 658 -24.18 -10.20 41.00
CA LYS A 658 -22.84 -10.62 41.27
C LYS A 658 -21.91 -9.40 41.39
N VAL A 659 -21.99 -8.74 42.56
CA VAL A 659 -21.39 -7.41 42.79
C VAL A 659 -19.86 -7.43 42.72
N SER A 660 -19.20 -8.47 43.28
CA SER A 660 -17.74 -8.58 43.28
C SER A 660 -17.15 -8.74 41.87
N GLU A 661 -17.81 -9.55 41.03
CA GLU A 661 -17.42 -9.76 39.64
C GLU A 661 -17.68 -8.50 38.82
N ALA A 662 -18.77 -7.80 39.05
CA ALA A 662 -19.08 -6.54 38.40
C ALA A 662 -18.03 -5.48 38.72
N GLU A 663 -17.64 -5.34 40.00
CA GLU A 663 -16.58 -4.41 40.43
C GLU A 663 -15.26 -4.72 39.75
N HIS A 664 -14.86 -6.01 39.67
CA HIS A 664 -13.65 -6.45 38.99
C HIS A 664 -13.64 -5.96 37.53
N TRP A 665 -14.72 -6.17 36.77
CA TRP A 665 -14.77 -5.81 35.37
C TRP A 665 -14.86 -4.31 35.11
N TYR A 666 -15.52 -3.54 35.97
CA TYR A 666 -15.48 -2.08 35.87
C TYR A 666 -14.07 -1.54 36.14
N MET A 667 -13.34 -2.11 37.09
CA MET A 667 -11.95 -1.75 37.34
C MET A 667 -11.05 -2.11 36.16
N GLU A 668 -11.22 -3.29 35.52
CA GLU A 668 -10.47 -3.67 34.32
C GLU A 668 -10.79 -2.75 33.14
N SER A 669 -12.04 -2.29 33.00
CA SER A 669 -12.41 -1.28 32.01
C SER A 669 -11.63 0.02 32.23
N LEU A 670 -11.56 0.51 33.47
CA LEU A 670 -10.83 1.73 33.82
C LEU A 670 -9.30 1.56 33.77
N ARG A 671 -8.76 0.36 34.02
CA ARG A 671 -7.35 0.06 33.83
C ARG A 671 -6.96 0.09 32.37
N SER A 672 -7.82 -0.44 31.49
CA SER A 672 -7.57 -0.44 30.05
C SER A 672 -7.66 0.96 29.44
N LYS A 673 -8.59 1.78 29.95
CA LYS A 673 -8.75 3.18 29.55
C LYS A 673 -9.27 4.03 30.72
N ASN A 674 -8.38 4.78 31.36
CA ASN A 674 -8.69 5.55 32.57
C ASN A 674 -9.66 6.72 32.35
N ASP A 675 -9.84 7.18 31.12
CA ASP A 675 -10.78 8.24 30.73
C ASP A 675 -12.10 7.71 30.11
N HIS A 676 -12.44 6.43 30.34
CA HIS A 676 -13.68 5.83 29.84
C HIS A 676 -14.87 6.26 30.68
N ILE A 677 -15.56 7.31 30.23
CA ILE A 677 -16.69 7.93 30.95
C ILE A 677 -17.80 6.91 31.32
N PRO A 678 -18.29 6.02 30.41
CA PRO A 678 -19.31 5.05 30.80
C PRO A 678 -18.92 4.19 32.00
N ALA A 679 -17.63 3.75 32.08
CA ALA A 679 -17.18 2.96 33.21
C ALA A 679 -17.13 3.76 34.52
N HIS A 680 -16.79 5.05 34.50
CA HIS A 680 -16.88 5.92 35.67
C HIS A 680 -18.34 6.01 36.19
N LEU A 681 -19.31 6.15 35.29
CA LEU A 681 -20.72 6.27 35.64
C LEU A 681 -21.30 4.96 36.19
N THR A 682 -21.01 3.84 35.52
CA THR A 682 -21.51 2.52 35.96
C THR A 682 -20.85 2.04 37.24
N TYR A 683 -19.57 2.27 37.41
CA TYR A 683 -18.87 1.97 38.64
C TYR A 683 -19.33 2.89 39.80
N GLY A 684 -19.54 4.18 39.55
CA GLY A 684 -20.16 5.08 40.49
C GLY A 684 -21.52 4.61 41.00
N LYS A 685 -22.37 4.10 40.11
CA LYS A 685 -23.67 3.47 40.47
C LYS A 685 -23.47 2.24 41.36
N LEU A 686 -22.53 1.36 41.03
CA LEU A 686 -22.23 0.18 41.86
C LEU A 686 -21.78 0.60 43.24
N LEU A 687 -20.89 1.58 43.36
CA LEU A 687 -20.43 2.10 44.65
C LEU A 687 -21.53 2.73 45.47
N THR A 688 -22.48 3.41 44.83
CA THR A 688 -23.68 3.94 45.47
C THR A 688 -24.50 2.81 46.11
N LEU A 689 -24.80 1.75 45.34
CA LEU A 689 -25.55 0.58 45.79
C LEU A 689 -24.85 -0.19 46.91
N THR A 690 -23.51 -0.19 46.95
CA THR A 690 -22.72 -0.86 47.99
C THR A 690 -22.47 0.06 49.23
N GLY A 691 -23.03 1.26 49.23
CA GLY A 691 -22.91 2.19 50.37
C GLY A 691 -21.58 2.96 50.42
N ARG A 692 -20.69 2.84 49.43
CA ARG A 692 -19.40 3.54 49.34
C ARG A 692 -19.59 4.93 48.69
N LYS A 693 -20.40 5.77 49.32
CA LYS A 693 -20.94 7.03 48.79
C LYS A 693 -19.89 8.06 48.44
N SER A 694 -18.89 8.24 49.27
CA SER A 694 -17.79 9.20 49.04
C SER A 694 -16.92 8.81 47.84
N GLU A 695 -16.72 7.53 47.61
CA GLU A 695 -16.01 7.04 46.44
C GLU A 695 -16.89 7.21 45.21
N ALA A 696 -18.17 6.86 45.25
CA ALA A 696 -19.13 7.03 44.15
C ALA A 696 -19.12 8.47 43.62
N GLU A 697 -19.22 9.46 44.55
CA GLU A 697 -19.21 10.87 44.18
C GLU A 697 -17.93 11.28 43.44
N ARG A 698 -16.77 10.75 43.84
CA ARG A 698 -15.48 11.00 43.17
C ARG A 698 -15.52 10.53 41.71
N TYR A 699 -16.11 9.37 41.44
CA TYR A 699 -16.22 8.83 40.07
C TYR A 699 -17.20 9.62 39.18
N PHE A 700 -18.34 10.06 39.73
CA PHE A 700 -19.27 10.94 39.00
C PHE A 700 -18.63 12.31 38.71
N LEU A 701 -17.96 12.92 39.65
CA LEU A 701 -17.25 14.17 39.42
C LEU A 701 -16.11 14.02 38.44
N LYS A 702 -15.41 12.87 38.47
CA LYS A 702 -14.37 12.56 37.47
C LYS A 702 -14.93 12.44 36.09
N ALA A 703 -16.10 11.81 35.92
CA ALA A 703 -16.80 11.72 34.63
C ALA A 703 -17.14 13.11 34.06
N ILE A 704 -17.65 14.02 34.92
CA ILE A 704 -17.95 15.42 34.54
C ILE A 704 -16.65 16.17 34.18
N GLN A 705 -15.57 15.95 34.90
CA GLN A 705 -14.27 16.59 34.63
C GLN A 705 -13.69 16.15 33.28
N LEU A 706 -13.88 14.87 32.88
CA LEU A 706 -13.39 14.34 31.63
C LEU A 706 -14.15 14.91 30.40
N ASP A 707 -15.44 15.12 30.53
CA ASP A 707 -16.25 15.76 29.49
C ASP A 707 -17.35 16.64 30.13
N PRO A 708 -17.06 17.93 30.34
CA PRO A 708 -18.03 18.87 30.92
C PRO A 708 -19.23 19.19 30.02
N THR A 709 -19.19 18.80 28.75
CA THR A 709 -20.26 19.08 27.75
C THR A 709 -21.31 17.98 27.67
N LYS A 710 -21.08 16.86 28.34
CA LYS A 710 -21.92 15.65 28.24
C LYS A 710 -23.00 15.67 29.32
N GLY A 711 -24.25 15.96 28.92
CA GLY A 711 -25.38 16.09 29.83
C GLY A 711 -25.68 14.80 30.64
N ASN A 712 -25.45 13.63 30.06
CA ASN A 712 -25.60 12.34 30.72
C ASN A 712 -24.73 12.19 32.00
N CYS A 713 -23.55 12.80 32.08
CA CYS A 713 -22.72 12.80 33.29
C CYS A 713 -23.40 13.53 34.43
N TYR A 714 -23.96 14.71 34.18
CA TYR A 714 -24.72 15.51 35.15
C TYR A 714 -26.00 14.81 35.56
N MET A 715 -26.66 14.10 34.64
CA MET A 715 -27.88 13.32 34.91
C MET A 715 -27.60 12.24 35.96
N HIS A 716 -26.56 11.45 35.78
CA HIS A 716 -26.20 10.37 36.69
C HIS A 716 -25.71 10.91 38.05
N TYR A 717 -24.94 12.00 38.04
CA TYR A 717 -24.55 12.64 39.27
C TYR A 717 -25.72 13.25 40.01
N GLY A 718 -26.66 13.88 39.28
CA GLY A 718 -27.91 14.40 39.88
C GLY A 718 -28.76 13.30 40.47
N GLN A 719 -28.89 12.12 39.84
CA GLN A 719 -29.60 10.97 40.40
C GLN A 719 -28.95 10.50 41.74
N PHE A 720 -27.62 10.41 41.76
CA PHE A 720 -26.88 10.11 43.02
C PHE A 720 -27.17 11.12 44.11
N LEU A 721 -27.12 12.43 43.80
CA LEU A 721 -27.40 13.50 44.75
C LEU A 721 -28.83 13.43 45.29
N LEU A 722 -29.79 13.06 44.46
CA LEU A 722 -31.16 12.87 44.85
C LEU A 722 -31.33 11.71 45.85
N GLU A 723 -30.65 10.59 45.59
CA GLU A 723 -30.62 9.42 46.49
C GLU A 723 -29.97 9.74 47.84
N GLU A 724 -29.02 10.69 47.84
CA GLU A 724 -28.40 11.21 49.08
C GLU A 724 -29.24 12.27 49.80
N GLY A 725 -30.40 12.64 49.26
CA GLY A 725 -31.22 13.70 49.84
C GLY A 725 -30.74 15.13 49.55
N ARG A 726 -29.75 15.33 48.74
CA ARG A 726 -29.19 16.65 48.32
C ARG A 726 -30.06 17.19 47.15
N VAL A 727 -31.33 17.42 47.41
CA VAL A 727 -32.37 17.63 46.39
C VAL A 727 -32.12 18.90 45.53
N LEU A 728 -31.65 20.00 46.16
CA LEU A 728 -31.39 21.25 45.41
C LEU A 728 -30.19 21.13 44.46
N GLU A 729 -29.13 20.50 44.90
CA GLU A 729 -27.97 20.24 44.05
C GLU A 729 -28.34 19.27 42.88
N ALA A 730 -29.16 18.26 43.19
CA ALA A 730 -29.69 17.37 42.14
C ALA A 730 -30.51 18.12 41.07
N ALA A 731 -31.31 19.10 41.49
CA ALA A 731 -32.10 19.93 40.60
C ALA A 731 -31.19 20.82 39.67
N GLU A 732 -30.11 21.35 40.22
CA GLU A 732 -29.13 22.13 39.44
C GLU A 732 -28.44 21.26 38.40
N MET A 733 -28.04 20.05 38.77
CA MET A 733 -27.43 19.09 37.84
C MET A 733 -28.41 18.67 36.74
N ALA A 734 -29.69 18.44 37.10
CA ALA A 734 -30.76 18.10 36.15
C ALA A 734 -30.99 19.22 35.13
N LYS A 735 -31.05 20.48 35.56
CA LYS A 735 -31.19 21.63 34.65
C LYS A 735 -30.01 21.70 33.70
N LYS A 736 -28.79 21.59 34.20
CA LYS A 736 -27.58 21.64 33.40
C LYS A 736 -27.49 20.51 32.39
N ALA A 737 -27.93 19.29 32.77
CA ALA A 737 -28.01 18.17 31.84
C ALA A 737 -28.96 18.44 30.69
N ALA A 738 -30.19 18.95 31.01
CA ALA A 738 -31.17 19.24 29.96
C ALA A 738 -30.79 20.47 29.09
N GLU A 739 -30.04 21.42 29.59
CA GLU A 739 -29.52 22.55 28.81
C GLU A 739 -28.43 22.08 27.79
N LEU A 740 -27.58 21.14 28.20
CA LEU A 740 -26.52 20.62 27.36
C LEU A 740 -27.02 19.67 26.26
N GLU A 741 -28.05 18.87 26.58
CA GLU A 741 -28.60 17.84 25.66
C GLU A 741 -30.11 18.05 25.50
N SER A 742 -30.53 19.25 25.10
CA SER A 742 -31.94 19.65 25.00
C SER A 742 -32.76 18.93 23.92
N SER A 743 -32.10 18.30 22.98
CA SER A 743 -32.68 17.48 21.90
C SER A 743 -32.88 16.00 22.28
N GLU A 744 -32.26 15.55 23.37
CA GLU A 744 -32.30 14.17 23.79
C GLU A 744 -33.47 13.93 24.77
N PHE A 745 -34.48 13.22 24.27
CA PHE A 745 -35.71 12.95 25.02
C PHE A 745 -35.46 12.39 26.43
N ASP A 746 -34.62 11.37 26.54
CA ASP A 746 -34.41 10.65 27.79
C ASP A 746 -33.72 11.54 28.84
N VAL A 747 -32.81 12.45 28.42
CA VAL A 747 -32.18 13.42 29.33
C VAL A 747 -33.18 14.45 29.80
N VAL A 748 -33.94 15.06 28.90
CA VAL A 748 -34.96 16.08 29.22
C VAL A 748 -36.10 15.50 30.09
N PHE A 749 -36.58 14.30 29.78
CA PHE A 749 -37.62 13.65 30.52
C PHE A 749 -37.19 13.29 31.95
N ASN A 750 -36.00 12.73 32.13
CA ASN A 750 -35.45 12.41 33.44
C ASN A 750 -35.14 13.69 34.26
N ALA A 751 -34.67 14.75 33.61
CA ALA A 751 -34.47 16.05 34.25
C ALA A 751 -35.78 16.62 34.79
N ALA A 752 -36.86 16.58 34.00
CA ALA A 752 -38.20 16.98 34.44
C ALA A 752 -38.66 16.16 35.64
N HIS A 753 -38.42 14.85 35.67
CA HIS A 753 -38.75 13.97 36.78
C HIS A 753 -38.00 14.33 38.05
N MET A 754 -36.68 14.60 37.97
CA MET A 754 -35.89 15.01 39.12
C MET A 754 -36.32 16.39 39.67
N LEU A 755 -36.62 17.35 38.79
CA LEU A 755 -37.15 18.65 39.18
C LEU A 755 -38.51 18.54 39.90
N ARG A 756 -39.38 17.65 39.46
CA ARG A 756 -40.62 17.33 40.13
C ARG A 756 -40.39 16.77 41.52
N GLN A 757 -39.42 15.85 41.69
CA GLN A 757 -39.07 15.28 43.02
C GLN A 757 -38.48 16.35 43.93
N ALA A 758 -37.83 17.37 43.37
CA ALA A 758 -37.30 18.53 44.05
C ALA A 758 -38.40 19.59 44.37
N SER A 759 -39.66 19.29 44.06
CA SER A 759 -40.80 20.21 44.23
C SER A 759 -40.71 21.52 43.42
N LEU A 760 -39.86 21.54 42.38
CA LEU A 760 -39.72 22.65 41.44
C LEU A 760 -40.70 22.51 40.27
N ASN A 761 -42.01 22.56 40.58
CA ASN A 761 -43.09 22.17 39.68
C ASN A 761 -43.15 23.01 38.40
N GLU A 762 -42.87 24.34 38.43
CA GLU A 762 -42.87 25.20 37.24
C GLU A 762 -41.75 24.83 36.27
N ALA A 763 -40.53 24.58 36.78
CA ALA A 763 -39.40 24.14 35.99
C ALA A 763 -39.67 22.73 35.43
N ALA A 764 -40.22 21.80 36.22
CA ALA A 764 -40.62 20.47 35.80
C ALA A 764 -41.64 20.49 34.66
N GLU A 765 -42.64 21.39 34.71
CA GLU A 765 -43.62 21.59 33.64
C GLU A 765 -42.94 22.00 32.32
N SER A 766 -42.03 22.95 32.38
CA SER A 766 -41.30 23.42 31.18
C SER A 766 -40.58 22.27 30.48
N TYR A 767 -39.81 21.47 31.25
CA TYR A 767 -39.05 20.35 30.65
C TYR A 767 -39.94 19.17 30.23
N TYR A 768 -41.08 18.91 30.94
CA TYR A 768 -42.03 17.92 30.44
C TYR A 768 -42.71 18.36 29.16
N LYS A 769 -42.96 19.67 28.95
CA LYS A 769 -43.46 20.17 27.66
C LYS A 769 -42.48 19.91 26.54
N VAL A 770 -41.22 20.24 26.75
CA VAL A 770 -40.14 19.93 25.77
C VAL A 770 -40.05 18.42 25.50
N ALA A 771 -40.13 17.59 26.51
CA ALA A 771 -40.10 16.13 26.33
C ALA A 771 -41.30 15.63 25.52
N ALA A 772 -42.53 16.19 25.76
CA ALA A 772 -43.73 15.86 25.00
C ALA A 772 -43.64 16.36 23.54
N GLU A 773 -42.92 17.44 23.26
CA GLU A 773 -42.63 17.91 21.90
C GLU A 773 -41.64 17.00 21.16
N LEU A 774 -40.61 16.54 21.86
CA LEU A 774 -39.59 15.65 21.30
C LEU A 774 -40.17 14.27 20.94
N ARG A 775 -41.10 13.73 21.76
CA ARG A 775 -41.85 12.48 21.49
C ARG A 775 -43.33 12.65 21.71
N PRO A 776 -44.09 13.20 20.75
CA PRO A 776 -45.49 13.54 20.88
C PRO A 776 -46.44 12.35 21.16
N ASN A 777 -46.01 11.13 20.83
CA ASN A 777 -46.79 9.91 20.92
C ASN A 777 -46.36 9.02 22.10
N TYR A 778 -45.58 9.55 23.06
CA TYR A 778 -45.08 8.78 24.18
C TYR A 778 -46.01 8.94 25.39
N PRO A 779 -46.81 7.90 25.77
CA PRO A 779 -47.87 8.04 26.77
C PRO A 779 -47.40 8.51 28.14
N ALA A 780 -46.18 8.03 28.58
CA ALA A 780 -45.65 8.38 29.89
C ALA A 780 -45.24 9.86 29.99
N ALA A 781 -44.76 10.47 28.89
CA ALA A 781 -44.44 11.90 28.88
C ALA A 781 -45.70 12.75 28.98
N LEU A 782 -46.74 12.40 28.25
CA LEU A 782 -48.04 13.08 28.28
C LEU A 782 -48.74 12.91 29.64
N MET A 783 -48.69 11.72 30.24
CA MET A 783 -49.22 11.46 31.57
C MET A 783 -48.47 12.30 32.64
N ASN A 784 -47.14 12.34 32.61
CA ASN A 784 -46.36 13.11 33.58
C ASN A 784 -46.54 14.63 33.37
N LEU A 785 -46.67 15.09 32.12
CA LEU A 785 -47.01 16.49 31.81
C LEU A 785 -48.42 16.80 32.35
N GLY A 786 -49.40 15.95 32.17
CA GLY A 786 -50.71 16.11 32.77
C GLY A 786 -50.67 16.17 34.29
N ALA A 787 -49.86 15.33 34.94
CA ALA A 787 -49.71 15.31 36.40
C ALA A 787 -49.08 16.59 36.96
N ILE A 788 -48.07 17.14 36.27
CA ILE A 788 -47.44 18.38 36.72
C ILE A 788 -48.32 19.61 36.47
N LEU A 789 -49.06 19.64 35.35
CA LEU A 789 -50.03 20.68 35.08
C LEU A 789 -51.18 20.65 36.11
N HIS A 790 -51.62 19.46 36.52
CA HIS A 790 -52.60 19.28 37.59
C HIS A 790 -52.10 19.88 38.91
N LEU A 791 -50.84 19.60 39.28
CA LEU A 791 -50.20 20.14 40.49
C LEU A 791 -50.06 21.69 40.42
N ASN A 792 -49.82 22.26 39.23
CA ASN A 792 -49.69 23.68 38.98
C ASN A 792 -51.07 24.40 38.81
N GLY A 793 -52.15 23.68 38.98
CA GLY A 793 -53.51 24.23 38.88
C GLY A 793 -54.04 24.51 37.46
N LYS A 794 -53.33 24.07 36.43
CA LYS A 794 -53.76 24.18 35.00
C LYS A 794 -54.61 22.97 34.61
N LEU A 795 -55.85 22.91 35.12
CA LEU A 795 -56.69 21.72 35.09
C LEU A 795 -57.14 21.35 33.70
N GLU A 796 -57.47 22.30 32.81
CA GLU A 796 -57.91 22.03 31.44
C GLU A 796 -56.78 21.47 30.58
N GLU A 797 -55.59 22.03 30.70
CA GLU A 797 -54.40 21.51 30.01
C GLU A 797 -54.03 20.12 30.51
N ALA A 798 -54.17 19.87 31.82
CA ALA A 798 -53.93 18.56 32.42
C ALA A 798 -54.88 17.51 31.88
N GLU A 799 -56.18 17.83 31.77
CA GLU A 799 -57.20 16.93 31.19
C GLU A 799 -56.84 16.57 29.74
N ALA A 800 -56.52 17.58 28.89
CA ALA A 800 -56.15 17.36 27.50
C ALA A 800 -54.98 16.41 27.34
N ASN A 801 -53.93 16.54 28.18
CA ASN A 801 -52.75 15.68 28.12
C ASN A 801 -53.01 14.26 28.64
N TYR A 802 -53.83 14.08 29.68
CA TYR A 802 -54.27 12.75 30.13
C TYR A 802 -55.12 12.04 29.09
N LEU A 803 -56.06 12.72 28.45
CA LEU A 803 -56.87 12.14 27.38
C LEU A 803 -56.00 11.74 26.18
N ARG A 804 -55.05 12.60 25.81
CA ARG A 804 -54.10 12.29 24.75
C ARG A 804 -53.19 11.11 25.09
N ALA A 805 -52.74 11.00 26.34
CA ALA A 805 -52.00 9.81 26.80
C ALA A 805 -52.83 8.51 26.67
N LEU A 806 -54.11 8.56 27.03
CA LEU A 806 -55.02 7.41 26.92
C LEU A 806 -55.40 7.05 25.46
N GLN A 807 -55.28 7.99 24.50
CA GLN A 807 -55.39 7.66 23.07
C GLN A 807 -54.30 6.69 22.60
N PHE A 808 -53.09 6.82 23.13
CA PHE A 808 -51.97 5.95 22.77
C PHE A 808 -51.88 4.71 23.66
N LYS A 809 -52.37 4.76 24.92
CA LYS A 809 -52.36 3.64 25.87
C LYS A 809 -53.68 3.64 26.67
N PRO A 810 -54.77 3.09 26.12
CA PRO A 810 -56.07 3.13 26.74
C PRO A 810 -56.14 2.41 28.10
N ASP A 811 -55.35 1.36 28.30
CA ASP A 811 -55.35 0.49 29.49
C ASP A 811 -54.46 1.02 30.64
N ASP A 812 -53.95 2.26 30.54
CA ASP A 812 -53.11 2.80 31.61
C ASP A 812 -53.87 3.23 32.83
N VAL A 813 -53.94 2.32 33.82
CA VAL A 813 -54.69 2.47 35.07
C VAL A 813 -54.29 3.74 35.85
N ILE A 814 -53.00 4.11 35.80
CA ILE A 814 -52.48 5.29 36.50
C ILE A 814 -53.06 6.55 35.88
N THR A 815 -53.01 6.68 34.58
CA THR A 815 -53.54 7.83 33.84
C THR A 815 -55.04 7.94 34.01
N GLN A 816 -55.77 6.83 33.93
CA GLN A 816 -57.21 6.79 34.19
C GLN A 816 -57.54 7.25 35.61
N SER A 817 -56.81 6.78 36.63
CA SER A 817 -57.00 7.20 38.02
C SER A 817 -56.72 8.70 38.23
N ASN A 818 -55.65 9.22 37.65
CA ASN A 818 -55.30 10.63 37.73
C ASN A 818 -56.33 11.50 37.02
N LEU A 819 -56.85 11.09 35.89
CA LEU A 819 -57.95 11.79 35.18
C LEU A 819 -59.27 11.82 35.99
N ARG A 820 -59.62 10.73 36.62
CA ARG A 820 -60.83 10.69 37.51
C ARG A 820 -60.70 11.66 38.71
N LYS A 821 -59.51 11.69 39.33
CA LYS A 821 -59.22 12.65 40.41
C LYS A 821 -59.32 14.11 39.93
N LEU A 822 -58.73 14.38 38.75
CA LEU A 822 -58.81 15.70 38.12
C LEU A 822 -60.24 16.12 37.88
N TRP A 823 -61.10 15.26 37.28
CA TRP A 823 -62.52 15.55 37.03
C TRP A 823 -63.27 15.86 38.32
N ASN A 824 -63.04 15.12 39.39
CA ASN A 824 -63.66 15.41 40.67
C ASN A 824 -63.23 16.82 41.21
N ILE A 825 -62.05 17.30 40.93
CA ILE A 825 -61.59 18.63 41.33
C ILE A 825 -62.28 19.69 40.43
N MET A 826 -62.29 19.46 39.11
CA MET A 826 -62.92 20.37 38.15
C MET A 826 -64.39 20.52 38.39
N GLU A 827 -65.10 19.43 38.64
CA GLU A 827 -66.58 19.50 39.04
C GLU A 827 -66.80 20.32 40.31
N LYS A 828 -65.97 20.14 41.35
CA LYS A 828 -66.02 20.96 42.55
C LYS A 828 -65.75 22.46 42.34
N GLN A 829 -65.04 22.82 41.33
CA GLN A 829 -64.70 24.20 40.94
C GLN A 829 -65.66 24.77 39.87
N GLY A 830 -66.67 24.01 39.45
CA GLY A 830 -67.59 24.43 38.42
C GLY A 830 -67.07 24.52 37.01
N LEU A 831 -65.94 23.86 36.75
CA LEU A 831 -65.30 23.82 35.43
C LEU A 831 -65.96 22.71 34.58
N LYS A 832 -66.08 22.95 33.28
CA LYS A 832 -66.54 21.95 32.29
C LYS A 832 -65.57 20.82 32.17
N THR A 833 -66.00 19.59 32.20
CA THR A 833 -65.17 18.39 32.01
C THR A 833 -65.54 17.73 30.67
N SER A 834 -64.63 17.06 30.00
CA SER A 834 -64.93 16.28 28.79
C SER A 834 -65.59 14.96 29.07
N LYS A 835 -66.02 14.70 30.33
CA LYS A 835 -66.78 13.56 30.77
C LYS A 835 -68.23 13.66 30.35
N THR A 836 -68.69 14.86 30.09
CA THR A 836 -70.03 15.21 29.54
C THR A 836 -69.97 15.42 28.05
#